data_04e9fda33924df0e598a73a7864ddf1d
#
_entry.id   04e9fda33924df0e598a73a7864ddf1d
#
_cell.length_a   1.000
_cell.length_b   1.000
_cell.length_c   1.000
_cell.angle_alpha   90.00
_cell.angle_beta   90.00
_cell.angle_gamma   90.00
#
_symmetry.space_group_name_H-M   'P 1'
#
loop_
_entity.id
_entity.type
_entity.pdbx_description
1 polymer ?
#
loop_
_entity_poly.entity_id
_entity_poly.type
_entity_poly.pdbx_seq_one_letter_code
_entity_poly.pdbx_strand_id
1 'polypeptide(L)'
;MNHFTRRGFLLSAAGAPALLAKLQPSVPSNAALRRNILDTLDYPRVALHRAQVFTRVFQATEGKPWEVRKAIALREHLRTVPLHLRPGDRLAGSISETPGAMPLMAELGFGENGTDQNPQWTGYLKGKVPPEMFDYWKTRNLWGRFAAANPEERGPLSPESGKKAPYKLTSNQGHLSPSYSELLRVGLGGLLKKVRERKAGEKDPEKLAFLTAAGESLSGVSEWIRRYSEFLRGDLARIAAKVATEPPSTFHEAMQLIWFAHQAVHIEGHGWSCTPDHIDRLLLPYYEADKKAGRLNDAEALALCENFVLKMLDNTYWGPLQLTQGLCVGGSTPDGVDLTNRLSWLFIEGGTNLALPEPLLWVRWHPGVNQEFLDFCLTRVAQHTCFPLMWSDKVVPQGFMALGVSREDAYNYIAVGCNELAIPGQCYFNPGASANYLHSIQMAMTSGKGYRGGNQKPMAPPAAELDTFESFAAAVGAYLREGVRRSYQANLKVLNATMEWGRTPFTSCFFDGCIERGRDMALGTKYNILSCGGVFFANAVDCLGAIREVVYQRKAATLEEVAAACKANFQGHERLRAKLLAAPKHGNDDPRLDDIIELVERLRDEPMKEICRDPRDGARFGNTHITKGGAVLEGRVTPATPDGRLAWTSLASSVAAAAGCERSGPTAVLNSVCKLNAARSWQSGYQVNIRFQNTMLSEKENRAKVRAMLNVYFNQGGQQMQINAIDTEMLRAAQKNPAAYRDLVVRVAGFSEYFVNLTPEMQEEIIARMSHS
;
A
#
# COMPACT_ATOMS: atom_id res chain seq x y z
N MET A 1 10.87 27.05 -11.03
CA MET A 1 9.74 26.10 -11.06
C MET A 1 8.58 26.76 -10.34
N ASN A 2 7.54 27.11 -11.09
CA ASN A 2 6.49 28.01 -10.61
C ASN A 2 5.62 27.33 -9.55
N HIS A 3 5.53 27.98 -8.40
CA HIS A 3 4.54 27.68 -7.37
C HIS A 3 3.14 28.00 -7.91
N PHE A 4 2.36 26.95 -8.21
CA PHE A 4 0.93 27.10 -8.41
C PHE A 4 0.24 27.20 -7.04
N THR A 5 0.03 28.41 -6.57
CA THR A 5 -0.86 28.66 -5.44
C THR A 5 -2.31 28.58 -5.95
N ARG A 6 -3.12 27.71 -5.32
CA ARG A 6 -4.54 27.44 -5.66
C ARG A 6 -5.49 28.64 -5.51
N ARG A 7 -5.02 29.81 -5.10
CA ARG A 7 -5.86 30.99 -4.77
C ARG A 7 -6.48 31.75 -5.97
N GLY A 8 -6.23 31.38 -7.21
CA GLY A 8 -6.56 32.19 -8.38
C GLY A 8 -7.72 31.72 -9.28
N PHE A 9 -8.44 30.61 -8.99
CA PHE A 9 -9.37 30.05 -9.97
C PHE A 9 -10.75 29.67 -9.39
N LEU A 10 -11.47 30.65 -8.95
CA LEU A 10 -12.91 30.56 -8.75
C LEU A 10 -13.60 31.34 -9.88
N LEU A 11 -13.71 30.79 -11.09
CA LEU A 11 -14.72 31.23 -12.11
C LEU A 11 -14.80 30.21 -13.25
N SER A 12 -16.04 29.85 -13.57
CA SER A 12 -16.56 29.03 -14.68
C SER A 12 -16.48 27.52 -14.56
N ALA A 13 -17.48 26.94 -13.91
CA ALA A 13 -17.84 25.54 -14.04
C ALA A 13 -18.74 25.33 -15.29
N ALA A 14 -18.21 25.58 -16.48
CA ALA A 14 -18.89 25.18 -17.70
C ALA A 14 -18.00 24.21 -18.47
N GLY A 15 -18.30 22.90 -18.36
CA GLY A 15 -17.66 21.88 -19.18
C GLY A 15 -17.06 20.66 -18.49
N ALA A 16 -17.35 20.41 -17.21
CA ALA A 16 -17.04 19.09 -16.64
C ALA A 16 -17.86 18.02 -17.36
N PRO A 17 -17.26 16.89 -17.78
CA PRO A 17 -18.03 15.83 -18.44
C PRO A 17 -19.17 15.36 -17.54
N ALA A 18 -20.33 15.12 -18.13
CA ALA A 18 -21.56 14.69 -17.42
C ALA A 18 -21.37 13.49 -16.49
N LEU A 19 -20.27 12.74 -16.68
CA LEU A 19 -19.87 11.60 -15.86
C LEU A 19 -19.46 12.01 -14.43
N LEU A 20 -18.61 13.05 -14.28
CA LEU A 20 -18.13 13.51 -12.97
C LEU A 20 -19.17 14.34 -12.22
N ALA A 21 -20.14 14.93 -12.95
CA ALA A 21 -21.23 15.72 -12.38
C ALA A 21 -22.26 14.88 -11.58
N LYS A 22 -22.22 13.54 -11.69
CA LYS A 22 -23.18 12.64 -11.02
C LYS A 22 -22.78 12.21 -9.61
N LEU A 23 -21.49 12.31 -9.27
CA LEU A 23 -21.00 11.94 -7.93
C LEU A 23 -21.11 13.14 -7.00
N GLN A 24 -21.96 13.05 -5.99
CA GLN A 24 -22.18 14.09 -5.01
C GLN A 24 -22.31 13.49 -3.61
N PRO A 25 -21.73 14.11 -2.58
CA PRO A 25 -21.97 13.73 -1.20
C PRO A 25 -23.47 13.72 -0.89
N SER A 26 -23.89 12.76 -0.06
CA SER A 26 -25.30 12.53 0.26
C SER A 26 -25.95 13.68 1.04
N VAL A 27 -25.14 14.48 1.74
CA VAL A 27 -25.62 15.61 2.54
C VAL A 27 -24.77 16.88 2.29
N PRO A 28 -25.41 18.09 2.34
CA PRO A 28 -24.71 19.35 2.09
C PRO A 28 -23.51 19.60 3.01
N SER A 29 -23.57 19.15 4.27
CA SER A 29 -22.45 19.27 5.23
C SER A 29 -21.21 18.51 4.77
N ASN A 30 -21.36 17.30 4.23
CA ASN A 30 -20.26 16.52 3.68
C ASN A 30 -19.70 17.15 2.40
N ALA A 31 -20.55 17.74 1.56
CA ALA A 31 -20.09 18.50 0.39
C ALA A 31 -19.27 19.74 0.79
N ALA A 32 -19.68 20.44 1.84
CA ALA A 32 -18.95 21.59 2.38
C ALA A 32 -17.63 21.15 3.02
N LEU A 33 -17.63 20.08 3.81
CA LEU A 33 -16.43 19.49 4.42
C LEU A 33 -15.44 19.03 3.35
N ARG A 34 -15.91 18.30 2.31
CA ARG A 34 -15.06 17.90 1.17
C ARG A 34 -14.35 19.09 0.54
N ARG A 35 -15.08 20.17 0.23
CA ARG A 35 -14.48 21.38 -0.32
C ARG A 35 -13.46 21.98 0.63
N ASN A 36 -13.80 22.13 1.91
CA ASN A 36 -12.90 22.67 2.92
C ASN A 36 -11.60 21.87 3.04
N ILE A 37 -11.67 20.52 3.02
CA ILE A 37 -10.50 19.66 3.02
C ILE A 37 -9.67 19.89 1.77
N LEU A 38 -10.27 19.80 0.58
CA LEU A 38 -9.55 19.92 -0.69
C LEU A 38 -8.93 21.32 -0.89
N ASP A 39 -9.60 22.37 -0.44
CA ASP A 39 -9.09 23.76 -0.53
C ASP A 39 -7.92 24.00 0.45
N THR A 40 -7.80 23.21 1.50
CA THR A 40 -6.74 23.32 2.51
C THR A 40 -5.63 22.29 2.37
N LEU A 41 -5.71 21.39 1.38
CA LEU A 41 -4.63 20.45 1.07
C LEU A 41 -3.48 21.19 0.39
N ASP A 42 -2.73 21.94 1.19
CA ASP A 42 -1.48 22.56 0.80
C ASP A 42 -0.33 21.58 1.08
N TYR A 43 0.25 21.09 0.04
CA TYR A 43 1.29 20.08 0.12
C TYR A 43 2.68 20.69 -0.08
N PRO A 44 3.69 20.27 0.70
CA PRO A 44 3.68 19.44 1.90
C PRO A 44 3.40 20.26 3.18
N ARG A 45 2.54 19.74 4.07
CA ARG A 45 2.30 20.31 5.41
C ARG A 45 2.84 19.39 6.48
N VAL A 46 3.69 19.92 7.36
CA VAL A 46 4.26 19.18 8.49
C VAL A 46 3.94 19.91 9.79
N ALA A 47 3.44 19.15 10.75
CA ALA A 47 3.14 19.59 12.10
C ALA A 47 4.30 19.23 13.05
N LEU A 48 4.77 20.17 13.84
CA LEU A 48 5.99 20.01 14.66
C LEU A 48 5.73 19.72 16.12
N HIS A 49 4.52 19.97 16.62
CA HIS A 49 4.18 19.80 18.05
C HIS A 49 4.57 18.41 18.58
N ARG A 50 4.25 17.35 17.81
CA ARG A 50 4.62 15.99 18.21
C ARG A 50 6.14 15.83 18.35
N ALA A 51 6.91 16.25 17.38
CA ALA A 51 8.38 16.14 17.42
C ALA A 51 8.98 16.96 18.60
N GLN A 52 8.45 18.14 18.88
CA GLN A 52 8.88 18.98 20.00
C GLN A 52 8.63 18.28 21.36
N VAL A 53 7.42 17.74 21.55
CA VAL A 53 7.07 17.00 22.77
C VAL A 53 7.94 15.74 22.90
N PHE A 54 8.07 14.96 21.85
CA PHE A 54 8.89 13.75 21.86
C PHE A 54 10.35 14.07 22.18
N THR A 55 10.91 15.11 21.61
CA THR A 55 12.29 15.55 21.92
C THR A 55 12.45 15.84 23.42
N ARG A 56 11.60 16.69 23.97
CA ARG A 56 11.65 17.06 25.40
C ARG A 56 11.50 15.85 26.33
N VAL A 57 10.53 14.98 26.05
CA VAL A 57 10.29 13.80 26.87
C VAL A 57 11.44 12.78 26.75
N PHE A 58 11.97 12.57 25.56
CA PHE A 58 13.10 11.67 25.39
C PHE A 58 14.37 12.18 26.11
N GLN A 59 14.60 13.49 26.12
CA GLN A 59 15.68 14.09 26.91
C GLN A 59 15.45 13.85 28.43
N ALA A 60 14.22 14.06 28.92
CA ALA A 60 13.90 13.91 30.34
C ALA A 60 13.82 12.45 30.82
N THR A 61 13.73 11.49 29.91
CA THR A 61 13.54 10.07 30.25
C THR A 61 14.72 9.20 29.82
N GLU A 62 15.89 9.79 29.63
CA GLU A 62 17.09 9.05 29.23
C GLU A 62 17.41 7.93 30.24
N GLY A 63 17.79 6.73 29.73
CA GLY A 63 18.03 5.54 30.55
C GLY A 63 16.80 4.63 30.75
N LYS A 64 15.57 5.09 30.49
CA LYS A 64 14.39 4.19 30.47
C LYS A 64 14.34 3.36 29.17
N PRO A 65 13.65 2.19 29.19
CA PRO A 65 13.39 1.41 27.98
C PRO A 65 12.74 2.25 26.88
N TRP A 66 13.11 1.99 25.63
CA TRP A 66 12.67 2.80 24.47
C TRP A 66 11.16 2.92 24.33
N GLU A 67 10.44 1.79 24.45
CA GLU A 67 8.98 1.76 24.37
C GLU A 67 8.30 2.54 25.51
N VAL A 68 8.88 2.56 26.70
CA VAL A 68 8.37 3.33 27.84
C VAL A 68 8.53 4.83 27.59
N ARG A 69 9.69 5.24 27.06
CA ARG A 69 9.95 6.64 26.66
C ARG A 69 8.96 7.09 25.59
N LYS A 70 8.75 6.24 24.58
CA LYS A 70 7.81 6.51 23.50
C LYS A 70 6.37 6.64 24.00
N ALA A 71 5.94 5.76 24.90
CA ALA A 71 4.60 5.80 25.48
C ALA A 71 4.36 7.05 26.33
N ILE A 72 5.35 7.45 27.16
CA ILE A 72 5.28 8.71 27.93
C ILE A 72 5.21 9.91 26.98
N ALA A 73 6.00 9.92 25.91
CA ALA A 73 5.99 10.99 24.91
C ALA A 73 4.66 11.07 24.16
N LEU A 74 4.08 9.90 23.78
CA LEU A 74 2.76 9.83 23.19
C LEU A 74 1.69 10.41 24.11
N ARG A 75 1.67 9.97 25.37
CA ARG A 75 0.71 10.47 26.38
C ARG A 75 0.83 11.97 26.55
N GLU A 76 2.04 12.51 26.70
CA GLU A 76 2.28 13.94 26.89
C GLU A 76 1.89 14.73 25.62
N HIS A 77 2.15 14.22 24.43
CA HIS A 77 1.67 14.81 23.20
C HIS A 77 0.13 14.87 23.16
N LEU A 78 -0.54 13.75 23.45
CA LEU A 78 -2.00 13.66 23.45
C LEU A 78 -2.66 14.55 24.52
N ARG A 79 -1.95 14.83 25.62
CA ARG A 79 -2.39 15.78 26.67
C ARG A 79 -2.26 17.24 26.26
N THR A 80 -1.35 17.56 25.34
CA THR A 80 -0.97 18.96 25.06
C THR A 80 -1.27 19.40 23.64
N VAL A 81 -1.47 18.47 22.70
CA VAL A 81 -1.76 18.80 21.31
C VAL A 81 -3.01 19.69 21.18
N PRO A 82 -2.97 20.81 20.45
CA PRO A 82 -4.15 21.62 20.16
C PRO A 82 -5.23 20.79 19.44
N LEU A 83 -6.46 20.89 19.94
CA LEU A 83 -7.62 20.19 19.38
C LEU A 83 -8.31 21.06 18.33
N HIS A 84 -8.84 20.44 17.31
CA HIS A 84 -9.65 21.13 16.32
C HIS A 84 -10.77 20.21 15.79
N LEU A 85 -11.78 20.84 15.19
CA LEU A 85 -12.86 20.20 14.47
C LEU A 85 -13.18 21.06 13.24
N ARG A 86 -13.26 20.44 12.07
CA ARG A 86 -13.69 21.17 10.87
C ARG A 86 -15.21 21.36 10.86
N PRO A 87 -15.73 22.45 10.28
CA PRO A 87 -17.15 22.56 10.04
C PRO A 87 -17.67 21.41 9.16
N GLY A 88 -18.67 20.69 9.65
CA GLY A 88 -19.22 19.50 8.98
C GLY A 88 -18.62 18.17 9.43
N ASP A 89 -17.59 18.17 10.28
CA ASP A 89 -17.10 16.94 10.91
C ASP A 89 -18.20 16.31 11.78
N ARG A 90 -18.44 15.03 11.53
CA ARG A 90 -19.30 14.17 12.37
C ARG A 90 -18.48 13.22 13.24
N LEU A 91 -17.18 13.21 13.06
CA LEU A 91 -16.21 12.43 13.85
C LEU A 91 -15.12 13.36 14.35
N ALA A 92 -14.86 13.31 15.64
CA ALA A 92 -13.79 14.07 16.30
C ALA A 92 -12.47 13.29 16.27
N GLY A 93 -11.36 14.00 16.28
CA GLY A 93 -10.01 13.43 16.28
C GLY A 93 -9.21 13.79 15.04
N SER A 94 -7.95 14.16 15.27
CA SER A 94 -6.97 14.48 14.22
C SER A 94 -5.59 14.04 14.65
N ILE A 95 -4.73 13.71 13.69
CA ILE A 95 -3.36 13.23 13.94
C ILE A 95 -2.40 14.34 14.36
N SER A 96 -2.74 15.60 14.16
CA SER A 96 -1.83 16.73 14.45
C SER A 96 -2.60 17.98 14.85
N GLU A 97 -1.86 18.99 15.31
CA GLU A 97 -2.38 20.31 15.69
C GLU A 97 -2.87 21.14 14.50
N THR A 98 -2.53 20.75 13.29
CA THR A 98 -2.93 21.46 12.07
C THR A 98 -3.71 20.52 11.17
N PRO A 99 -4.95 20.87 10.77
CA PRO A 99 -5.74 20.04 9.86
C PRO A 99 -4.98 19.72 8.56
N GLY A 100 -4.97 18.44 8.18
CA GLY A 100 -4.31 17.99 6.95
C GLY A 100 -2.78 18.01 6.99
N ALA A 101 -2.15 18.18 8.16
CA ALA A 101 -0.69 18.18 8.28
C ALA A 101 -0.17 16.86 8.87
N MET A 102 0.97 16.41 8.33
CA MET A 102 1.67 15.21 8.80
C MET A 102 2.42 15.52 10.11
N PRO A 103 2.22 14.77 11.18
CA PRO A 103 3.04 14.91 12.38
C PRO A 103 4.46 14.42 12.09
N LEU A 104 5.46 15.24 12.43
CA LEU A 104 6.87 14.86 12.29
C LEU A 104 7.24 13.81 13.33
N MET A 105 7.75 12.66 12.86
CA MET A 105 8.13 11.51 13.69
C MET A 105 9.65 11.47 13.85
N ALA A 106 10.18 12.37 14.69
CA ALA A 106 11.62 12.58 14.83
C ALA A 106 12.38 11.34 15.35
N GLU A 107 11.71 10.50 16.18
CA GLU A 107 12.29 9.28 16.73
C GLU A 107 12.45 8.16 15.71
N LEU A 108 11.72 8.23 14.61
CA LEU A 108 11.85 7.28 13.51
C LEU A 108 12.92 7.73 12.51
N GLY A 109 12.95 9.03 12.21
CA GLY A 109 13.89 9.64 11.29
C GLY A 109 13.25 10.74 10.45
N PHE A 110 14.01 11.79 10.18
CA PHE A 110 13.53 12.89 9.34
C PHE A 110 13.29 12.46 7.89
N GLY A 111 13.96 11.39 7.44
CA GLY A 111 13.93 10.90 6.07
C GLY A 111 13.00 9.73 5.82
N GLU A 112 12.67 9.01 6.85
CA GLU A 112 11.96 7.75 6.68
C GLU A 112 10.53 7.90 6.17
N ASN A 113 9.91 9.00 6.51
CA ASN A 113 8.60 9.36 5.99
C ASN A 113 8.65 9.86 4.53
N GLY A 114 9.65 9.48 3.76
CA GLY A 114 9.90 10.00 2.43
C GLY A 114 10.46 11.43 2.45
N THR A 115 10.78 11.97 3.64
CA THR A 115 11.24 13.35 3.80
C THR A 115 12.65 13.55 3.28
N ASP A 116 13.59 12.60 3.50
CA ASP A 116 14.97 12.69 2.97
C ASP A 116 15.10 12.09 1.56
N GLN A 117 14.20 11.17 1.20
CA GLN A 117 14.19 10.56 -0.13
C GLN A 117 13.43 11.40 -1.15
N ASN A 118 12.61 12.34 -0.69
CA ASN A 118 11.90 13.28 -1.53
C ASN A 118 12.53 14.67 -1.39
N PRO A 119 13.21 15.19 -2.42
CA PRO A 119 13.85 16.52 -2.38
C PRO A 119 12.88 17.65 -2.00
N GLN A 120 11.59 17.50 -2.28
CA GLN A 120 10.55 18.47 -1.89
C GLN A 120 10.41 18.55 -0.36
N TRP A 121 10.48 17.40 0.34
CA TRP A 121 10.37 17.36 1.81
C TRP A 121 11.63 17.89 2.49
N THR A 122 12.80 17.50 2.02
CA THR A 122 14.07 18.01 2.56
C THR A 122 14.14 19.55 2.44
N GLY A 123 13.73 20.07 1.28
CA GLY A 123 13.64 21.52 1.08
C GLY A 123 12.57 22.18 1.98
N TYR A 124 11.43 21.51 2.23
CA TYR A 124 10.37 22.03 3.08
C TYR A 124 10.75 22.06 4.56
N LEU A 125 11.43 21.04 5.07
CA LEU A 125 11.86 20.96 6.46
C LEU A 125 13.04 21.87 6.78
N LYS A 126 13.84 22.25 5.76
CA LYS A 126 14.98 23.14 5.92
C LYS A 126 14.55 24.49 6.52
N GLY A 127 15.10 24.81 7.68
CA GLY A 127 14.79 26.01 8.42
C GLY A 127 13.48 25.99 9.22
N LYS A 128 12.70 24.91 9.18
CA LYS A 128 11.48 24.72 10.00
C LYS A 128 11.72 23.83 11.22
N VAL A 129 12.58 22.83 11.10
CA VAL A 129 12.99 22.01 12.24
C VAL A 129 14.09 22.75 12.99
N PRO A 130 13.92 23.02 14.31
CA PRO A 130 14.96 23.65 15.10
C PRO A 130 16.29 22.86 15.05
N PRO A 131 17.44 23.54 14.88
CA PRO A 131 18.73 22.85 14.74
C PRO A 131 19.04 21.91 15.91
N GLU A 132 18.72 22.32 17.13
CA GLU A 132 18.91 21.52 18.36
C GLU A 132 18.08 20.24 18.36
N MET A 133 16.87 20.27 17.80
CA MET A 133 16.03 19.08 17.63
C MET A 133 16.65 18.12 16.59
N PHE A 134 17.10 18.67 15.47
CA PHE A 134 17.77 17.88 14.43
C PHE A 134 19.05 17.24 14.97
N ASP A 135 19.89 18.02 15.68
CA ASP A 135 21.15 17.54 16.27
C ASP A 135 20.92 16.46 17.35
N TYR A 136 19.84 16.58 18.14
CA TYR A 136 19.48 15.55 19.12
C TYR A 136 19.14 14.23 18.43
N TRP A 137 18.31 14.26 17.36
CA TRP A 137 17.75 13.06 16.76
C TRP A 137 18.64 12.41 15.68
N LYS A 138 19.52 13.13 15.00
CA LYS A 138 20.29 12.61 13.84
C LYS A 138 21.02 11.27 14.09
N THR A 139 21.41 11.00 15.34
CA THR A 139 22.06 9.74 15.74
C THR A 139 21.24 8.90 16.69
N ARG A 140 20.14 9.43 17.22
CA ARG A 140 19.31 8.80 18.24
C ARG A 140 18.00 8.24 17.72
N ASN A 141 17.55 8.64 16.53
CA ASN A 141 16.39 8.07 15.88
C ASN A 141 16.70 6.66 15.34
N LEU A 142 15.67 5.94 14.93
CA LEU A 142 15.78 4.57 14.40
C LEU A 142 16.83 4.49 13.27
N TRP A 143 16.74 5.37 12.29
CA TRP A 143 17.65 5.35 11.14
C TRP A 143 19.08 5.80 11.47
N GLY A 144 19.25 6.75 12.37
CA GLY A 144 20.57 7.15 12.87
C GLY A 144 21.27 6.01 13.61
N ARG A 145 20.52 5.28 14.44
CA ARG A 145 21.00 4.08 15.13
C ARG A 145 21.28 2.92 14.17
N PHE A 146 20.37 2.70 13.21
CA PHE A 146 20.59 1.73 12.14
C PHE A 146 21.89 2.01 11.37
N ALA A 147 22.11 3.25 10.95
CA ALA A 147 23.31 3.66 10.22
C ALA A 147 24.60 3.52 11.05
N ALA A 148 24.52 3.78 12.36
CA ALA A 148 25.66 3.59 13.27
C ALA A 148 26.00 2.12 13.47
N ALA A 149 24.98 1.25 13.58
CA ALA A 149 25.15 -0.20 13.72
C ALA A 149 25.57 -0.91 12.42
N ASN A 150 25.29 -0.32 11.26
CA ASN A 150 25.50 -0.91 9.94
C ASN A 150 26.23 0.09 9.01
N PRO A 151 27.50 0.44 9.30
CA PRO A 151 28.21 1.47 8.55
C PRO A 151 28.45 1.10 7.08
N GLU A 152 28.41 -0.17 6.72
CA GLU A 152 28.49 -0.67 5.35
C GLU A 152 27.22 -0.41 4.54
N GLU A 153 26.09 -0.22 5.20
CA GLU A 153 24.80 0.13 4.59
C GLU A 153 24.62 1.65 4.46
N ARG A 154 25.72 2.41 4.63
CA ARG A 154 25.67 3.88 4.53
C ARG A 154 25.29 4.34 3.13
N GLY A 155 24.21 5.00 3.11
CA GLY A 155 23.60 5.67 1.99
C GLY A 155 22.22 5.09 1.77
N PRO A 156 21.16 5.91 1.95
CA PRO A 156 19.93 5.62 1.25
C PRO A 156 20.33 5.43 -0.20
N LEU A 157 19.58 4.67 -0.92
CA LEU A 157 19.69 4.50 -2.36
C LEU A 157 19.63 5.88 -3.01
N SER A 158 20.76 6.61 -2.96
CA SER A 158 20.87 7.91 -3.60
C SER A 158 20.91 7.67 -5.09
N PRO A 159 19.99 8.23 -5.86
CA PRO A 159 20.07 8.22 -7.32
C PRO A 159 21.41 8.80 -7.81
N GLU A 160 22.04 9.64 -7.00
CA GLU A 160 23.30 10.32 -7.30
C GLU A 160 24.55 9.43 -7.11
N SER A 161 24.48 8.41 -6.25
CA SER A 161 25.64 7.56 -6.00
C SER A 161 25.96 6.57 -7.14
N GLY A 162 25.06 6.39 -8.11
CA GLY A 162 25.22 5.45 -9.23
C GLY A 162 25.36 3.98 -8.81
N LYS A 163 25.43 3.71 -7.52
CA LYS A 163 25.56 2.37 -6.94
C LYS A 163 24.17 1.87 -6.61
N LYS A 164 23.51 1.26 -7.58
CA LYS A 164 22.30 0.52 -7.31
C LYS A 164 22.64 -0.74 -6.53
N ALA A 165 22.23 -0.77 -5.27
CA ALA A 165 22.12 -2.03 -4.59
C ALA A 165 21.13 -2.92 -5.36
N PRO A 166 21.40 -4.22 -5.51
CA PRO A 166 20.50 -5.15 -6.20
C PRO A 166 19.20 -5.41 -5.42
N TYR A 167 18.97 -4.70 -4.33
CA TYR A 167 17.82 -4.77 -3.43
C TYR A 167 17.39 -3.37 -3.02
N LYS A 168 16.15 -3.25 -2.58
CA LYS A 168 15.57 -2.03 -2.03
C LYS A 168 15.38 -2.21 -0.53
N LEU A 169 15.98 -1.32 0.28
CA LEU A 169 15.63 -1.21 1.69
C LEU A 169 14.24 -0.56 1.78
N THR A 170 13.34 -1.20 2.49
CA THR A 170 12.01 -0.67 2.78
C THR A 170 11.84 -0.55 4.28
N SER A 171 11.11 0.47 4.71
CA SER A 171 10.73 0.62 6.11
C SER A 171 9.82 -0.54 6.55
N ASN A 172 10.04 -1.04 7.77
CA ASN A 172 9.16 -2.04 8.38
C ASN A 172 7.95 -1.42 9.09
N GLN A 173 7.63 -0.17 8.80
CA GLN A 173 6.53 0.53 9.44
C GLN A 173 5.33 0.63 8.49
N GLY A 174 4.14 0.41 9.04
CA GLY A 174 2.89 0.43 8.29
C GLY A 174 2.52 -0.91 7.63
N HIS A 175 1.60 -0.85 6.65
CA HIS A 175 1.01 -2.01 5.98
C HIS A 175 0.42 -3.00 6.98
N LEU A 176 -0.43 -2.49 7.87
CA LEU A 176 -1.02 -3.25 8.96
C LEU A 176 -2.53 -3.02 9.07
N SER A 177 -3.20 -3.95 9.73
CA SER A 177 -4.59 -3.83 10.11
C SER A 177 -4.74 -4.22 11.59
N PRO A 178 -4.91 -3.24 12.49
CA PRO A 178 -5.27 -3.53 13.88
C PRO A 178 -6.65 -4.17 13.95
N SER A 179 -6.88 -5.15 14.83
CA SER A 179 -8.21 -5.64 15.12
C SER A 179 -8.89 -4.80 16.19
N TYR A 180 -10.00 -4.17 15.85
CA TYR A 180 -10.76 -3.36 16.80
C TYR A 180 -11.90 -4.11 17.50
N SER A 181 -12.06 -5.41 17.25
CA SER A 181 -13.13 -6.22 17.83
C SER A 181 -13.14 -6.18 19.37
N GLU A 182 -11.96 -6.40 19.98
CA GLU A 182 -11.84 -6.36 21.45
C GLU A 182 -12.07 -4.95 21.99
N LEU A 183 -11.56 -3.92 21.31
CA LEU A 183 -11.79 -2.52 21.67
C LEU A 183 -13.28 -2.18 21.70
N LEU A 184 -14.04 -2.60 20.70
CA LEU A 184 -15.49 -2.39 20.62
C LEU A 184 -16.23 -3.16 21.73
N ARG A 185 -15.74 -4.33 22.10
CA ARG A 185 -16.36 -5.18 23.13
C ARG A 185 -16.17 -4.65 24.54
N VAL A 186 -14.97 -4.13 24.90
CA VAL A 186 -14.62 -3.78 26.30
C VAL A 186 -14.30 -2.31 26.51
N GLY A 187 -14.17 -1.52 25.46
CA GLY A 187 -13.71 -0.13 25.50
C GLY A 187 -12.24 0.01 25.90
N LEU A 188 -11.75 1.24 25.90
CA LEU A 188 -10.38 1.55 26.35
C LEU A 188 -10.17 1.20 27.83
N GLY A 189 -11.20 1.39 28.66
CA GLY A 189 -11.17 1.06 30.09
C GLY A 189 -10.97 -0.45 30.33
N GLY A 190 -11.61 -1.28 29.52
CA GLY A 190 -11.43 -2.74 29.57
C GLY A 190 -10.03 -3.18 29.14
N LEU A 191 -9.48 -2.59 28.08
CA LEU A 191 -8.10 -2.86 27.68
C LEU A 191 -7.09 -2.41 28.74
N LEU A 192 -7.28 -1.24 29.35
CA LEU A 192 -6.47 -0.77 30.48
C LEU A 192 -6.51 -1.72 31.68
N LYS A 193 -7.72 -2.23 32.00
CA LYS A 193 -7.88 -3.23 33.06
C LYS A 193 -7.08 -4.50 32.72
N LYS A 194 -7.22 -5.03 31.53
CA LYS A 194 -6.49 -6.21 31.03
C LYS A 194 -4.97 -6.05 31.14
N VAL A 195 -4.44 -4.88 30.73
CA VAL A 195 -3.00 -4.58 30.86
C VAL A 195 -2.56 -4.53 32.31
N ARG A 196 -3.34 -3.90 33.19
CA ARG A 196 -3.03 -3.82 34.65
C ARG A 196 -3.02 -5.19 35.29
N GLU A 197 -4.02 -6.02 35.02
CA GLU A 197 -4.12 -7.39 35.54
C GLU A 197 -2.93 -8.24 35.05
N ARG A 198 -2.60 -8.14 33.76
CA ARG A 198 -1.44 -8.87 33.21
C ARG A 198 -0.11 -8.40 33.77
N LYS A 199 0.02 -7.11 34.09
CA LYS A 199 1.21 -6.51 34.69
C LYS A 199 1.39 -6.93 36.16
N ALA A 200 0.28 -7.18 36.86
CA ALA A 200 0.33 -7.57 38.26
C ALA A 200 1.03 -8.92 38.41
N GLY A 201 2.12 -8.96 39.15
CA GLY A 201 2.91 -10.18 39.37
C GLY A 201 3.91 -10.52 38.25
N GLU A 202 3.99 -9.77 37.15
CA GLU A 202 5.05 -9.96 36.16
C GLU A 202 6.42 -9.58 36.73
N LYS A 203 7.44 -10.38 36.50
CA LYS A 203 8.81 -10.18 36.98
C LYS A 203 9.84 -9.95 35.88
N ASP A 204 9.50 -10.33 34.67
CA ASP A 204 10.36 -10.17 33.51
C ASP A 204 10.46 -8.66 33.16
N PRO A 205 11.66 -8.07 33.18
CA PRO A 205 11.83 -6.63 32.96
C PRO A 205 11.37 -6.17 31.56
N GLU A 206 11.54 -7.00 30.52
CA GLU A 206 11.13 -6.66 29.16
C GLU A 206 9.60 -6.65 29.03
N LYS A 207 8.93 -7.66 29.60
CA LYS A 207 7.46 -7.69 29.65
C LYS A 207 6.89 -6.58 30.49
N LEU A 208 7.52 -6.26 31.64
CA LEU A 208 7.13 -5.12 32.47
C LEU A 208 7.26 -3.79 31.72
N ALA A 209 8.33 -3.61 30.93
CA ALA A 209 8.52 -2.42 30.12
C ALA A 209 7.40 -2.28 29.08
N PHE A 210 7.09 -3.35 28.33
CA PHE A 210 5.99 -3.35 27.38
C PHE A 210 4.64 -3.06 28.03
N LEU A 211 4.28 -3.78 29.10
CA LEU A 211 2.99 -3.60 29.80
C LEU A 211 2.87 -2.21 30.43
N THR A 212 3.98 -1.62 30.88
CA THR A 212 4.03 -0.24 31.35
C THR A 212 3.76 0.71 30.20
N ALA A 213 4.42 0.53 29.07
CA ALA A 213 4.26 1.35 27.89
C ALA A 213 2.83 1.25 27.31
N ALA A 214 2.26 0.05 27.23
CA ALA A 214 0.88 -0.17 26.79
C ALA A 214 -0.12 0.57 27.70
N GLY A 215 0.05 0.48 29.03
CA GLY A 215 -0.80 1.17 29.99
C GLY A 215 -0.69 2.71 29.89
N GLU A 216 0.53 3.26 29.73
CA GLU A 216 0.75 4.69 29.51
C GLU A 216 0.09 5.17 28.20
N SER A 217 0.28 4.43 27.11
CA SER A 217 -0.29 4.77 25.81
C SER A 217 -1.82 4.76 25.82
N LEU A 218 -2.44 3.68 26.33
CA LEU A 218 -3.90 3.57 26.46
C LEU A 218 -4.48 4.69 27.36
N SER A 219 -3.78 5.00 28.47
CA SER A 219 -4.18 6.11 29.36
C SER A 219 -4.12 7.45 28.62
N GLY A 220 -3.06 7.69 27.87
CA GLY A 220 -2.91 8.90 27.06
C GLY A 220 -4.02 9.08 26.02
N VAL A 221 -4.42 8.00 25.35
CA VAL A 221 -5.52 8.05 24.37
C VAL A 221 -6.86 8.31 25.08
N SER A 222 -7.13 7.66 26.21
CA SER A 222 -8.34 7.93 27.01
C SER A 222 -8.41 9.40 27.48
N GLU A 223 -7.29 9.97 27.96
CA GLU A 223 -7.18 11.37 28.36
C GLU A 223 -7.40 12.32 27.16
N TRP A 224 -6.86 12.00 26.02
CA TRP A 224 -7.05 12.77 24.78
C TRP A 224 -8.53 12.80 24.35
N ILE A 225 -9.22 11.68 24.41
CA ILE A 225 -10.66 11.60 24.11
C ILE A 225 -11.47 12.41 25.12
N ARG A 226 -11.12 12.40 26.41
CA ARG A 226 -11.78 13.27 27.42
C ARG A 226 -11.59 14.75 27.11
N ARG A 227 -10.39 15.16 26.68
CA ARG A 227 -10.15 16.55 26.25
C ARG A 227 -11.06 16.92 25.07
N TYR A 228 -11.29 15.98 24.12
CA TYR A 228 -12.28 16.21 23.07
C TYR A 228 -13.69 16.35 23.63
N SER A 229 -14.10 15.59 24.64
CA SER A 229 -15.43 15.74 25.24
C SER A 229 -15.64 17.09 25.89
N GLU A 230 -14.59 17.71 26.44
CA GLU A 230 -14.61 19.05 27.02
C GLU A 230 -14.57 20.15 25.95
N PHE A 231 -13.86 19.91 24.86
CA PHE A 231 -13.73 20.85 23.74
C PHE A 231 -15.01 20.92 22.88
N LEU A 232 -15.66 19.79 22.64
CA LEU A 232 -16.84 19.64 21.79
C LEU A 232 -18.12 20.11 22.49
N ARG A 233 -19.24 20.11 21.74
CA ARG A 233 -20.58 20.40 22.25
C ARG A 233 -21.58 19.37 21.67
N GLY A 234 -22.74 19.25 22.31
CA GLY A 234 -23.85 18.39 21.86
C GLY A 234 -23.48 16.91 21.84
N ASP A 235 -23.96 16.19 20.83
CA ASP A 235 -23.83 14.74 20.75
C ASP A 235 -22.39 14.26 20.63
N LEU A 236 -21.52 14.96 19.90
CA LEU A 236 -20.13 14.59 19.80
C LEU A 236 -19.40 14.67 21.14
N ALA A 237 -19.72 15.65 22.00
CA ALA A 237 -19.18 15.74 23.35
C ALA A 237 -19.61 14.54 24.20
N ARG A 238 -20.90 14.17 24.15
CA ARG A 238 -21.46 13.02 24.88
C ARG A 238 -20.84 11.71 24.39
N ILE A 239 -20.73 11.52 23.07
CA ILE A 239 -20.10 10.34 22.47
C ILE A 239 -18.63 10.24 22.93
N ALA A 240 -17.85 11.32 22.83
CA ALA A 240 -16.46 11.34 23.26
C ALA A 240 -16.31 11.04 24.74
N ALA A 241 -17.15 11.62 25.60
CA ALA A 241 -17.14 11.36 27.05
C ALA A 241 -17.30 9.86 27.36
N LYS A 242 -18.26 9.20 26.69
CA LYS A 242 -18.55 7.78 26.89
C LYS A 242 -17.40 6.90 26.35
N VAL A 243 -17.01 7.06 25.08
CA VAL A 243 -16.01 6.18 24.45
C VAL A 243 -14.58 6.40 24.95
N ALA A 244 -14.36 7.43 25.78
CA ALA A 244 -13.07 7.62 26.46
C ALA A 244 -12.68 6.43 27.35
N THR A 245 -13.66 5.68 27.86
CA THR A 245 -13.42 4.51 28.72
C THR A 245 -14.35 3.35 28.46
N GLU A 246 -15.61 3.62 28.10
CA GLU A 246 -16.66 2.62 27.98
C GLU A 246 -16.75 2.04 26.56
N PRO A 247 -17.26 0.80 26.40
CA PRO A 247 -17.59 0.27 25.10
C PRO A 247 -18.75 1.06 24.45
N PRO A 248 -18.79 1.14 23.12
CA PRO A 248 -19.87 1.80 22.41
C PRO A 248 -21.18 0.99 22.50
N SER A 249 -22.33 1.66 22.35
CA SER A 249 -23.66 1.04 22.29
C SER A 249 -24.45 1.46 21.05
N THR A 250 -23.96 2.44 20.28
CA THR A 250 -24.60 2.91 19.04
C THR A 250 -23.62 2.88 17.87
N PHE A 251 -24.16 2.93 16.66
CA PHE A 251 -23.36 2.95 15.42
C PHE A 251 -22.37 4.13 15.40
N HIS A 252 -22.83 5.33 15.78
CA HIS A 252 -21.99 6.51 15.80
C HIS A 252 -20.89 6.42 16.88
N GLU A 253 -21.21 5.91 18.07
CA GLU A 253 -20.21 5.67 19.14
C GLU A 253 -19.16 4.65 18.70
N ALA A 254 -19.54 3.56 18.06
CA ALA A 254 -18.63 2.53 17.56
C ALA A 254 -17.70 3.09 16.47
N MET A 255 -18.23 3.82 15.52
CA MET A 255 -17.46 4.47 14.47
C MET A 255 -16.48 5.52 15.05
N GLN A 256 -16.93 6.32 16.02
CA GLN A 256 -16.11 7.31 16.69
C GLN A 256 -14.97 6.68 17.51
N LEU A 257 -15.21 5.56 18.19
CA LEU A 257 -14.18 4.85 18.95
C LEU A 257 -13.11 4.24 18.01
N ILE A 258 -13.54 3.60 16.94
CA ILE A 258 -12.60 3.11 15.89
C ILE A 258 -11.77 4.27 15.35
N TRP A 259 -12.42 5.41 15.06
CA TRP A 259 -11.72 6.58 14.52
C TRP A 259 -10.66 7.11 15.48
N PHE A 260 -10.95 7.29 16.76
CA PHE A 260 -9.96 7.72 17.76
C PHE A 260 -8.80 6.74 17.87
N ALA A 261 -9.08 5.43 17.94
CA ALA A 261 -8.04 4.41 18.00
C ALA A 261 -7.16 4.41 16.74
N HIS A 262 -7.78 4.51 15.58
CA HIS A 262 -7.09 4.58 14.29
C HIS A 262 -6.18 5.80 14.20
N GLN A 263 -6.63 6.97 14.66
CA GLN A 263 -5.78 8.16 14.74
C GLN A 263 -4.62 7.98 15.71
N ALA A 264 -4.83 7.36 16.88
CA ALA A 264 -3.78 7.11 17.84
C ALA A 264 -2.70 6.15 17.29
N VAL A 265 -3.08 5.14 16.50
CA VAL A 265 -2.15 4.28 15.76
C VAL A 265 -1.26 5.12 14.82
N HIS A 266 -1.85 6.06 14.09
CA HIS A 266 -1.11 6.97 13.21
C HIS A 266 -0.17 7.89 14.01
N ILE A 267 -0.65 8.45 15.12
CA ILE A 267 0.14 9.34 15.98
C ILE A 267 1.31 8.58 16.64
N GLU A 268 1.12 7.31 17.01
CA GLU A 268 2.19 6.49 17.58
C GLU A 268 3.33 6.19 16.58
N GLY A 269 3.02 6.10 15.27
CA GLY A 269 4.03 5.95 14.23
C GLY A 269 3.95 4.73 13.34
N HIS A 270 2.84 3.99 13.37
CA HIS A 270 2.60 2.85 12.46
C HIS A 270 1.45 3.05 11.48
N GLY A 271 0.96 4.25 11.34
CA GLY A 271 -0.22 4.52 10.52
C GLY A 271 -0.05 4.43 9.01
N TRP A 272 1.12 4.07 8.52
CA TRP A 272 1.41 4.00 7.10
C TRP A 272 0.70 2.82 6.45
N SER A 273 -0.20 3.12 5.49
CA SER A 273 -0.95 2.08 4.81
C SER A 273 -1.72 1.18 5.78
N CYS A 274 -2.49 1.80 6.67
CA CYS A 274 -3.29 1.11 7.68
C CYS A 274 -4.73 0.96 7.20
N THR A 275 -5.29 -0.24 7.36
CA THR A 275 -6.71 -0.53 7.08
C THR A 275 -7.41 -0.84 8.41
N PRO A 276 -8.51 -0.15 8.76
CA PRO A 276 -9.19 -0.33 10.04
C PRO A 276 -10.07 -1.58 10.02
N ASP A 277 -9.47 -2.79 10.07
CA ASP A 277 -10.18 -4.08 10.10
C ASP A 277 -11.31 -4.18 9.05
N HIS A 278 -12.23 -5.12 9.19
CA HIS A 278 -13.42 -5.27 8.36
C HIS A 278 -14.53 -4.35 8.87
N ILE A 279 -14.47 -3.09 8.47
CA ILE A 279 -15.32 -2.01 9.01
C ILE A 279 -16.82 -2.28 8.85
N ASP A 280 -17.23 -2.89 7.75
CA ASP A 280 -18.63 -3.23 7.49
C ASP A 280 -19.15 -4.33 8.43
N ARG A 281 -18.30 -5.29 8.82
CA ARG A 281 -18.66 -6.37 9.76
C ARG A 281 -18.60 -5.90 11.21
N LEU A 282 -17.56 -5.13 11.56
CA LEU A 282 -17.40 -4.61 12.92
C LEU A 282 -18.56 -3.70 13.34
N LEU A 283 -19.05 -2.88 12.43
CA LEU A 283 -20.09 -1.91 12.68
C LEU A 283 -21.52 -2.46 12.51
N LEU A 284 -21.69 -3.62 11.84
CA LEU A 284 -23.00 -4.18 11.52
C LEU A 284 -23.93 -4.38 12.75
N PRO A 285 -23.45 -4.96 13.89
CA PRO A 285 -24.33 -5.16 15.04
C PRO A 285 -24.92 -3.85 15.60
N TYR A 286 -24.12 -2.79 15.59
CA TYR A 286 -24.52 -1.45 16.07
C TYR A 286 -25.50 -0.80 15.09
N TYR A 287 -25.23 -0.91 13.79
CA TYR A 287 -26.11 -0.41 12.74
C TYR A 287 -27.50 -1.06 12.80
N GLU A 288 -27.55 -2.38 12.89
CA GLU A 288 -28.80 -3.13 12.99
C GLU A 288 -29.60 -2.80 14.26
N ALA A 289 -28.90 -2.70 15.39
CA ALA A 289 -29.51 -2.32 16.67
C ALA A 289 -30.12 -0.90 16.62
N ASP A 290 -29.39 0.06 16.03
CA ASP A 290 -29.88 1.44 15.92
C ASP A 290 -31.02 1.58 14.91
N LYS A 291 -30.98 0.84 13.79
CA LYS A 291 -32.12 0.78 12.84
C LYS A 291 -33.36 0.18 13.49
N LYS A 292 -33.20 -0.94 14.19
CA LYS A 292 -34.33 -1.59 14.90
C LYS A 292 -34.94 -0.68 15.96
N ALA A 293 -34.13 0.12 16.62
CA ALA A 293 -34.56 1.08 17.61
C ALA A 293 -35.08 2.42 17.04
N GLY A 294 -35.06 2.59 15.72
CA GLY A 294 -35.45 3.84 15.06
C GLY A 294 -34.54 5.03 15.30
N ARG A 295 -33.30 4.79 15.77
CA ARG A 295 -32.29 5.83 16.05
C ARG A 295 -31.45 6.19 14.81
N LEU A 296 -31.47 5.35 13.78
CA LEU A 296 -30.66 5.50 12.57
C LEU A 296 -31.44 5.02 11.35
N ASN A 297 -31.30 5.70 10.24
CA ASN A 297 -31.72 5.25 8.92
C ASN A 297 -30.54 5.16 7.94
N ASP A 298 -30.77 4.61 6.73
CA ASP A 298 -29.71 4.38 5.75
C ASP A 298 -29.07 5.68 5.26
N ALA A 299 -29.83 6.78 5.16
CA ALA A 299 -29.30 8.06 4.73
C ALA A 299 -28.35 8.69 5.78
N GLU A 300 -28.71 8.56 7.05
CA GLU A 300 -27.85 8.99 8.16
C GLU A 300 -26.59 8.13 8.26
N ALA A 301 -26.73 6.81 8.09
CA ALA A 301 -25.60 5.89 8.05
C ALA A 301 -24.65 6.20 6.86
N LEU A 302 -25.22 6.44 5.67
CA LEU A 302 -24.44 6.85 4.49
C LEU A 302 -23.66 8.16 4.76
N ALA A 303 -24.31 9.15 5.36
CA ALA A 303 -23.67 10.42 5.71
C ALA A 303 -22.50 10.24 6.70
N LEU A 304 -22.61 9.30 7.64
CA LEU A 304 -21.51 8.94 8.56
C LEU A 304 -20.39 8.18 7.84
N CYS A 305 -20.71 7.24 6.94
CA CYS A 305 -19.72 6.55 6.12
C CYS A 305 -18.91 7.52 5.24
N GLU A 306 -19.59 8.47 4.58
CA GLU A 306 -18.92 9.55 3.82
C GLU A 306 -18.01 10.40 4.72
N ASN A 307 -18.49 10.76 5.91
CA ASN A 307 -17.70 11.54 6.85
C ASN A 307 -16.44 10.79 7.31
N PHE A 308 -16.55 9.49 7.58
CA PHE A 308 -15.40 8.64 7.90
C PHE A 308 -14.36 8.64 6.77
N VAL A 309 -14.78 8.50 5.52
CA VAL A 309 -13.91 8.56 4.34
C VAL A 309 -13.24 9.93 4.21
N LEU A 310 -13.99 11.02 4.42
CA LEU A 310 -13.44 12.39 4.41
C LEU A 310 -12.37 12.59 5.50
N LYS A 311 -12.61 12.05 6.68
CA LYS A 311 -11.64 12.10 7.79
C LYS A 311 -10.38 11.29 7.46
N MET A 312 -10.50 10.14 6.80
CA MET A 312 -9.34 9.39 6.35
C MET A 312 -8.49 10.22 5.38
N LEU A 313 -9.11 10.85 4.38
CA LEU A 313 -8.39 11.71 3.44
C LEU A 313 -7.69 12.88 4.16
N ASP A 314 -8.41 13.62 5.02
CA ASP A 314 -7.90 14.80 5.72
C ASP A 314 -6.66 14.49 6.58
N ASN A 315 -6.61 13.29 7.14
CA ASN A 315 -5.56 12.91 8.08
C ASN A 315 -4.40 12.13 7.43
N THR A 316 -4.52 11.66 6.20
CA THR A 316 -3.54 10.76 5.60
C THR A 316 -3.10 11.14 4.19
N TYR A 317 -3.79 12.05 3.53
CA TYR A 317 -3.39 12.51 2.20
C TYR A 317 -2.41 13.68 2.30
N TRP A 318 -1.16 13.41 1.95
CA TRP A 318 -0.07 14.39 2.00
C TRP A 318 0.57 14.65 0.63
N GLY A 319 -0.17 14.37 -0.45
CA GLY A 319 0.22 14.61 -1.85
C GLY A 319 0.44 13.34 -2.67
N PRO A 320 0.85 13.46 -3.92
CA PRO A 320 1.08 12.32 -4.81
C PRO A 320 2.13 11.35 -4.24
N LEU A 321 1.93 10.06 -4.45
CA LEU A 321 2.78 8.98 -3.95
C LEU A 321 2.64 8.72 -2.45
N GLN A 322 1.53 9.12 -1.86
CA GLN A 322 1.28 8.99 -0.44
C GLN A 322 0.98 7.56 0.01
N LEU A 323 0.89 7.45 1.30
CA LEU A 323 0.67 6.22 2.01
C LEU A 323 -0.80 5.90 2.02
N THR A 324 -1.13 4.87 1.28
CA THR A 324 -2.49 4.45 0.99
C THR A 324 -3.20 3.93 2.23
N GLN A 325 -4.26 4.59 2.63
CA GLN A 325 -5.23 4.02 3.57
C GLN A 325 -6.24 3.18 2.80
N GLY A 326 -6.92 2.25 3.48
CA GLY A 326 -7.91 1.41 2.82
C GLY A 326 -9.14 1.10 3.64
N LEU A 327 -10.22 0.80 2.94
CA LEU A 327 -11.43 0.20 3.48
C LEU A 327 -11.74 -1.07 2.71
N CYS A 328 -11.99 -2.17 3.41
CA CYS A 328 -12.24 -3.46 2.83
C CYS A 328 -13.60 -3.99 3.29
N VAL A 329 -14.45 -4.41 2.35
CA VAL A 329 -15.81 -4.85 2.61
C VAL A 329 -16.15 -6.17 1.92
N GLY A 330 -17.19 -6.84 2.39
CA GLY A 330 -17.70 -8.09 1.84
C GLY A 330 -16.80 -9.29 2.12
N GLY A 331 -16.78 -10.24 1.19
CA GLY A 331 -16.07 -11.50 1.31
C GLY A 331 -16.94 -12.65 1.79
N SER A 332 -16.32 -13.77 2.11
CA SER A 332 -17.02 -14.98 2.54
C SER A 332 -16.43 -15.59 3.79
N THR A 333 -17.25 -16.42 4.46
CA THR A 333 -16.76 -17.38 5.45
C THR A 333 -15.97 -18.51 4.76
N PRO A 334 -15.20 -19.32 5.52
CA PRO A 334 -14.58 -20.54 4.99
C PRO A 334 -15.58 -21.48 4.31
N ASP A 335 -16.83 -21.50 4.73
CA ASP A 335 -17.88 -22.37 4.18
C ASP A 335 -18.66 -21.71 3.03
N GLY A 336 -18.20 -20.55 2.56
CA GLY A 336 -18.73 -19.87 1.37
C GLY A 336 -19.97 -19.01 1.61
N VAL A 337 -20.33 -18.74 2.87
CA VAL A 337 -21.42 -17.80 3.19
C VAL A 337 -20.98 -16.38 2.85
N ASP A 338 -21.80 -15.68 2.06
CA ASP A 338 -21.56 -14.28 1.70
C ASP A 338 -21.66 -13.36 2.93
N LEU A 339 -20.62 -12.60 3.20
CA LEU A 339 -20.54 -11.62 4.29
C LEU A 339 -20.91 -10.20 3.85
N THR A 340 -21.25 -10.02 2.57
CA THR A 340 -21.77 -8.75 2.07
C THR A 340 -23.04 -8.36 2.80
N ASN A 341 -23.06 -7.17 3.37
CA ASN A 341 -24.16 -6.66 4.17
C ASN A 341 -24.51 -5.22 3.78
N ARG A 342 -25.53 -4.62 4.38
CA ARG A 342 -25.96 -3.26 4.02
C ARG A 342 -24.84 -2.22 4.17
N LEU A 343 -23.97 -2.35 5.17
CA LEU A 343 -22.85 -1.44 5.34
C LEU A 343 -21.80 -1.60 4.24
N SER A 344 -21.61 -2.79 3.66
CA SER A 344 -20.75 -2.98 2.49
C SER A 344 -21.19 -2.07 1.33
N TRP A 345 -22.51 -2.00 1.06
CA TRP A 345 -23.07 -1.08 0.06
C TRP A 345 -22.84 0.38 0.43
N LEU A 346 -23.14 0.76 1.69
CA LEU A 346 -23.06 2.15 2.14
C LEU A 346 -21.60 2.68 2.15
N PHE A 347 -20.62 1.87 2.50
CA PHE A 347 -19.21 2.28 2.44
C PHE A 347 -18.72 2.45 1.00
N ILE A 348 -19.11 1.55 0.08
CA ILE A 348 -18.76 1.71 -1.35
C ILE A 348 -19.47 2.92 -1.94
N GLU A 349 -20.76 3.11 -1.66
CA GLU A 349 -21.50 4.27 -2.11
C GLU A 349 -20.88 5.56 -1.57
N GLY A 350 -20.72 5.67 -0.27
CA GLY A 350 -20.19 6.84 0.40
C GLY A 350 -18.77 7.19 -0.05
N GLY A 351 -17.90 6.20 -0.14
CA GLY A 351 -16.53 6.44 -0.60
C GLY A 351 -16.46 6.91 -2.05
N THR A 352 -17.29 6.34 -2.93
CA THR A 352 -17.30 6.72 -4.35
C THR A 352 -18.06 8.02 -4.61
N ASN A 353 -19.09 8.40 -3.82
CA ASN A 353 -19.78 9.70 -3.94
C ASN A 353 -18.83 10.89 -3.82
N LEU A 354 -17.71 10.71 -3.14
CA LEU A 354 -16.80 11.78 -2.79
C LEU A 354 -15.77 12.09 -3.89
N ALA A 355 -15.62 11.25 -4.91
CA ALA A 355 -14.62 11.38 -5.98
C ALA A 355 -13.23 11.70 -5.43
N LEU A 356 -12.71 10.83 -4.54
CA LEU A 356 -11.43 11.00 -3.86
C LEU A 356 -10.44 9.91 -4.29
N PRO A 357 -9.13 10.21 -4.35
CA PRO A 357 -8.10 9.20 -4.65
C PRO A 357 -7.81 8.28 -3.45
N GLU A 358 -8.18 8.66 -2.24
CA GLU A 358 -7.98 7.96 -0.97
C GLU A 358 -9.25 8.08 -0.08
N PRO A 359 -9.54 7.10 0.78
CA PRO A 359 -8.88 5.81 0.94
C PRO A 359 -9.16 4.86 -0.24
N LEU A 360 -8.33 3.84 -0.39
CA LEU A 360 -8.59 2.75 -1.34
C LEU A 360 -9.82 1.97 -0.89
N LEU A 361 -10.74 1.70 -1.80
CA LEU A 361 -11.95 0.93 -1.52
C LEU A 361 -11.80 -0.47 -2.12
N TRP A 362 -11.79 -1.51 -1.28
CA TRP A 362 -11.65 -2.90 -1.70
C TRP A 362 -12.93 -3.70 -1.43
N VAL A 363 -13.27 -4.52 -2.40
CA VAL A 363 -14.34 -5.52 -2.30
C VAL A 363 -13.71 -6.91 -2.39
N ARG A 364 -14.09 -7.80 -1.52
CA ARG A 364 -13.70 -9.20 -1.56
C ARG A 364 -14.73 -9.99 -2.37
N TRP A 365 -14.32 -10.45 -3.54
CA TRP A 365 -15.09 -11.30 -4.41
C TRP A 365 -14.96 -12.78 -3.99
N HIS A 366 -16.06 -13.53 -4.11
CA HIS A 366 -16.07 -15.00 -3.94
C HIS A 366 -17.11 -15.62 -4.89
N PRO A 367 -17.06 -16.96 -5.15
CA PRO A 367 -17.97 -17.61 -6.12
C PRO A 367 -19.47 -17.39 -5.85
N GLY A 368 -19.85 -17.22 -4.59
CA GLY A 368 -21.22 -16.98 -4.15
C GLY A 368 -21.58 -15.50 -3.92
N VAL A 369 -20.75 -14.55 -4.35
CA VAL A 369 -21.00 -13.12 -4.14
C VAL A 369 -22.32 -12.69 -4.76
N ASN A 370 -23.07 -11.85 -4.04
CA ASN A 370 -24.31 -11.26 -4.55
C ASN A 370 -24.04 -10.53 -5.88
N GLN A 371 -24.69 -10.98 -6.97
CA GLN A 371 -24.45 -10.45 -8.31
C GLN A 371 -24.99 -9.02 -8.49
N GLU A 372 -25.99 -8.60 -7.71
CA GLU A 372 -26.48 -7.22 -7.70
C GLU A 372 -25.44 -6.30 -7.04
N PHE A 373 -24.80 -6.77 -5.96
CA PHE A 373 -23.71 -6.03 -5.32
C PHE A 373 -22.51 -5.88 -6.27
N LEU A 374 -22.16 -6.94 -6.99
CA LEU A 374 -21.05 -6.87 -7.97
C LEU A 374 -21.40 -5.92 -9.12
N ASP A 375 -22.65 -5.94 -9.63
CA ASP A 375 -23.10 -5.00 -10.68
C ASP A 375 -23.11 -3.55 -10.16
N PHE A 376 -23.54 -3.35 -8.92
CA PHE A 376 -23.44 -2.05 -8.24
C PHE A 376 -21.97 -1.57 -8.17
N CYS A 377 -21.04 -2.41 -7.73
CA CYS A 377 -19.62 -2.08 -7.67
C CYS A 377 -19.09 -1.65 -9.05
N LEU A 378 -19.40 -2.38 -10.12
CA LEU A 378 -19.00 -2.03 -11.48
C LEU A 378 -19.63 -0.71 -11.97
N THR A 379 -20.90 -0.45 -11.57
CA THR A 379 -21.54 0.84 -11.82
C THR A 379 -20.79 1.98 -11.13
N ARG A 380 -20.34 1.75 -9.89
CA ARG A 380 -19.54 2.75 -9.16
C ARG A 380 -18.16 2.95 -9.79
N VAL A 381 -17.52 1.88 -10.30
CA VAL A 381 -16.27 2.02 -11.10
C VAL A 381 -16.50 2.91 -12.32
N ALA A 382 -17.61 2.74 -13.04
CA ALA A 382 -17.94 3.61 -14.20
C ALA A 382 -18.07 5.09 -13.80
N GLN A 383 -18.65 5.36 -12.63
CA GLN A 383 -18.91 6.72 -12.13
C GLN A 383 -17.66 7.36 -11.51
N HIS A 384 -16.90 6.60 -10.72
CA HIS A 384 -15.69 7.07 -10.01
C HIS A 384 -14.43 6.99 -10.87
N THR A 385 -14.47 6.19 -11.95
CA THR A 385 -13.39 5.86 -12.87
C THR A 385 -12.41 4.78 -12.42
N CYS A 386 -12.27 4.47 -11.12
CA CYS A 386 -11.34 3.44 -10.66
C CYS A 386 -11.74 2.67 -9.37
N PHE A 387 -12.74 3.09 -8.61
CA PHE A 387 -13.15 2.40 -7.38
C PHE A 387 -14.54 1.77 -7.48
N PRO A 388 -14.76 0.63 -6.80
CA PRO A 388 -13.85 -0.15 -5.95
C PRO A 388 -12.91 -1.08 -6.72
N LEU A 389 -11.85 -1.53 -6.01
CA LEU A 389 -10.90 -2.57 -6.43
C LEU A 389 -11.37 -3.92 -5.89
N MET A 390 -10.90 -5.05 -6.47
CA MET A 390 -11.42 -6.38 -6.12
C MET A 390 -10.32 -7.38 -5.76
N TRP A 391 -10.58 -8.23 -4.76
CA TRP A 391 -9.75 -9.34 -4.32
C TRP A 391 -10.54 -10.65 -4.29
N SER A 392 -9.90 -11.78 -4.54
CA SER A 392 -10.52 -13.10 -4.66
C SER A 392 -10.37 -13.95 -3.40
N ASP A 393 -11.47 -14.22 -2.72
CA ASP A 393 -11.53 -15.17 -1.60
C ASP A 393 -11.29 -16.62 -2.05
N LYS A 394 -11.37 -16.90 -3.35
CA LYS A 394 -11.02 -18.22 -3.89
C LYS A 394 -9.52 -18.49 -3.86
N VAL A 395 -8.70 -17.45 -3.96
CA VAL A 395 -7.24 -17.58 -4.14
C VAL A 395 -6.46 -17.13 -2.91
N VAL A 396 -6.79 -15.96 -2.35
CA VAL A 396 -6.01 -15.36 -1.24
C VAL A 396 -5.94 -16.27 -0.01
N PRO A 397 -7.05 -16.86 0.48
CA PRO A 397 -6.98 -17.76 1.64
C PRO A 397 -6.10 -18.97 1.39
N GLN A 398 -6.07 -19.51 0.17
CA GLN A 398 -5.21 -20.65 -0.16
C GLN A 398 -3.72 -20.29 -0.03
N GLY A 399 -3.36 -19.06 -0.41
CA GLY A 399 -2.01 -18.54 -0.24
C GLY A 399 -1.60 -18.49 1.24
N PHE A 400 -2.46 -17.94 2.11
CA PHE A 400 -2.21 -17.91 3.56
C PHE A 400 -2.15 -19.31 4.17
N MET A 401 -3.05 -20.22 3.78
CA MET A 401 -2.99 -21.62 4.25
C MET A 401 -1.71 -22.32 3.83
N ALA A 402 -1.19 -22.04 2.62
CA ALA A 402 0.11 -22.56 2.18
C ALA A 402 1.29 -22.05 3.04
N LEU A 403 1.12 -20.89 3.69
CA LEU A 403 2.06 -20.36 4.68
C LEU A 403 1.81 -20.89 6.10
N GLY A 404 0.87 -21.81 6.28
CA GLY A 404 0.53 -22.44 7.56
C GLY A 404 -0.40 -21.62 8.45
N VAL A 405 -1.14 -20.67 7.88
CA VAL A 405 -2.24 -19.97 8.55
C VAL A 405 -3.45 -20.92 8.64
N SER A 406 -4.21 -20.86 9.74
CA SER A 406 -5.44 -21.65 9.85
C SER A 406 -6.45 -21.24 8.78
N ARG A 407 -7.37 -22.14 8.44
CA ARG A 407 -8.41 -21.86 7.43
C ARG A 407 -9.27 -20.69 7.84
N GLU A 408 -9.67 -20.62 9.09
CA GLU A 408 -10.51 -19.56 9.66
C GLU A 408 -9.82 -18.19 9.56
N ASP A 409 -8.56 -18.12 9.99
CA ASP A 409 -7.78 -16.88 9.95
C ASP A 409 -7.45 -16.46 8.52
N ALA A 410 -7.18 -17.43 7.64
CA ALA A 410 -6.89 -17.14 6.23
C ALA A 410 -8.08 -16.46 5.52
N TYR A 411 -9.32 -16.84 5.84
CA TYR A 411 -10.51 -16.17 5.32
C TYR A 411 -10.80 -14.83 6.00
N ASN A 412 -10.09 -14.50 7.07
CA ASN A 412 -10.16 -13.16 7.69
C ASN A 412 -9.12 -12.18 7.13
N TYR A 413 -8.53 -12.48 5.97
CA TYR A 413 -7.55 -11.59 5.34
C TYR A 413 -8.14 -10.23 4.96
N ILE A 414 -7.27 -9.23 4.90
CA ILE A 414 -7.61 -7.89 4.46
C ILE A 414 -6.49 -7.34 3.57
N ALA A 415 -6.85 -6.45 2.63
CA ALA A 415 -5.86 -5.72 1.87
C ALA A 415 -5.37 -4.50 2.66
N VAL A 416 -4.08 -4.24 2.60
CA VAL A 416 -3.42 -3.09 3.21
C VAL A 416 -2.47 -2.44 2.20
N GLY A 417 -2.29 -1.13 2.30
CA GLY A 417 -1.34 -0.44 1.41
C GLY A 417 -1.71 -0.52 -0.07
N CYS A 418 -0.73 -0.81 -0.89
CA CYS A 418 -0.88 -0.80 -2.35
C CYS A 418 -1.64 -2.03 -2.88
N ASN A 419 -1.24 -3.22 -2.41
CA ASN A 419 -1.77 -4.53 -2.76
C ASN A 419 -1.27 -5.62 -1.80
N GLU A 420 -0.75 -5.23 -0.68
CA GLU A 420 -0.27 -6.15 0.34
C GLU A 420 -1.47 -6.74 1.09
N LEU A 421 -1.26 -7.93 1.65
CA LEU A 421 -2.27 -8.67 2.37
C LEU A 421 -1.84 -8.89 3.81
N ALA A 422 -2.77 -8.75 4.75
CA ALA A 422 -2.59 -8.98 6.17
C ALA A 422 -3.79 -9.75 6.75
N ILE A 423 -3.71 -10.12 8.02
CA ILE A 423 -4.84 -10.64 8.79
C ILE A 423 -5.01 -9.69 9.98
N PRO A 424 -6.16 -9.02 10.14
CA PRO A 424 -6.36 -8.05 11.20
C PRO A 424 -5.96 -8.58 12.57
N GLY A 425 -5.10 -7.84 13.26
CA GLY A 425 -4.61 -8.20 14.59
C GLY A 425 -3.72 -9.45 14.67
N GLN A 426 -3.43 -10.15 13.57
CA GLN A 426 -2.72 -11.43 13.62
C GLN A 426 -1.41 -11.44 12.83
N CYS A 427 -1.33 -10.69 11.76
CA CYS A 427 -0.08 -10.45 11.04
C CYS A 427 -0.12 -9.11 10.32
N TYR A 428 1.06 -8.61 9.99
CA TYR A 428 1.23 -7.41 9.16
C TYR A 428 2.35 -7.64 8.14
N PHE A 429 2.41 -6.77 7.13
CA PHE A 429 3.40 -6.88 6.08
C PHE A 429 4.79 -6.51 6.60
N ASN A 430 5.74 -7.45 6.51
CA ASN A 430 7.14 -7.24 6.82
C ASN A 430 8.00 -7.51 5.58
N PRO A 431 8.73 -6.51 5.07
CA PRO A 431 9.63 -6.76 3.95
C PRO A 431 10.75 -7.73 4.33
N GLY A 432 10.90 -8.80 3.56
CA GLY A 432 11.93 -9.83 3.80
C GLY A 432 13.04 -9.79 2.76
N ALA A 433 12.67 -9.80 1.46
CA ALA A 433 13.64 -9.76 0.38
C ALA A 433 12.98 -9.22 -0.90
N SER A 434 13.81 -8.82 -1.87
CA SER A 434 13.34 -8.53 -3.22
C SER A 434 14.29 -9.10 -4.28
N ALA A 435 13.70 -9.51 -5.41
CA ALA A 435 14.40 -10.04 -6.57
C ALA A 435 14.20 -9.05 -7.74
N ASN A 436 15.30 -8.51 -8.27
CA ASN A 436 15.27 -7.68 -9.46
C ASN A 436 15.65 -8.52 -10.68
N TYR A 437 14.65 -8.98 -11.39
CA TYR A 437 14.82 -9.83 -12.58
C TYR A 437 15.61 -9.14 -13.69
N LEU A 438 15.29 -7.88 -14.02
CA LEU A 438 15.93 -7.17 -15.14
C LEU A 438 17.41 -6.92 -14.87
N HIS A 439 17.77 -6.64 -13.62
CA HIS A 439 19.17 -6.54 -13.22
C HIS A 439 19.89 -7.90 -13.40
N SER A 440 19.25 -9.00 -12.97
CA SER A 440 19.83 -10.34 -13.07
C SER A 440 19.99 -10.79 -14.52
N ILE A 441 19.01 -10.50 -15.38
CA ILE A 441 19.11 -10.75 -16.85
C ILE A 441 20.26 -9.95 -17.45
N GLN A 442 20.41 -8.66 -17.09
CA GLN A 442 21.53 -7.85 -17.55
C GLN A 442 22.88 -8.45 -17.10
N MET A 443 23.02 -8.84 -15.83
CA MET A 443 24.25 -9.42 -15.31
C MET A 443 24.61 -10.72 -16.04
N ALA A 444 23.63 -11.57 -16.33
CA ALA A 444 23.84 -12.80 -17.08
C ALA A 444 24.34 -12.53 -18.51
N MET A 445 23.73 -11.56 -19.22
CA MET A 445 24.15 -11.17 -20.58
C MET A 445 25.55 -10.53 -20.65
N THR A 446 26.03 -9.97 -19.55
CA THR A 446 27.26 -9.15 -19.52
C THR A 446 28.35 -9.75 -18.64
N SER A 447 28.21 -10.99 -18.20
CA SER A 447 29.15 -11.67 -17.31
C SER A 447 29.46 -10.85 -16.02
N GLY A 448 28.40 -10.24 -15.45
CA GLY A 448 28.48 -9.43 -14.25
C GLY A 448 28.82 -7.95 -14.44
N LYS A 449 28.93 -7.46 -15.66
CA LYS A 449 29.26 -6.05 -15.94
C LYS A 449 27.98 -5.21 -16.10
N GLY A 450 27.77 -4.25 -15.21
CA GLY A 450 26.67 -3.28 -15.34
C GLY A 450 26.89 -2.28 -16.48
N TYR A 451 25.82 -1.90 -17.17
CA TYR A 451 25.92 -0.91 -18.28
C TYR A 451 26.36 0.48 -17.83
N ARG A 452 26.18 0.80 -16.54
CA ARG A 452 26.50 2.10 -15.94
C ARG A 452 27.32 1.97 -14.65
N GLY A 453 28.09 0.91 -14.51
CA GLY A 453 28.71 0.53 -13.24
C GLY A 453 27.83 -0.44 -12.45
N GLY A 454 28.14 -0.67 -11.16
CA GLY A 454 27.43 -1.67 -10.36
C GLY A 454 27.82 -3.10 -10.76
N ASN A 455 29.07 -3.29 -11.19
CA ASN A 455 29.62 -4.60 -11.53
C ASN A 455 29.46 -5.56 -10.36
N GLN A 456 29.08 -6.79 -10.67
CA GLN A 456 29.05 -7.90 -9.73
C GLN A 456 30.16 -8.88 -10.03
N LYS A 457 30.60 -9.59 -9.00
CA LYS A 457 31.47 -10.74 -9.20
C LYS A 457 30.78 -11.74 -10.11
N PRO A 458 31.46 -12.36 -11.09
CA PRO A 458 30.85 -13.37 -11.94
C PRO A 458 30.24 -14.50 -11.10
N MET A 459 28.95 -14.82 -11.37
CA MET A 459 28.18 -15.84 -10.68
C MET A 459 27.83 -17.02 -11.59
N ALA A 460 28.18 -16.93 -12.88
CA ALA A 460 27.91 -17.89 -13.93
C ALA A 460 29.06 -17.88 -14.94
N PRO A 461 29.13 -18.85 -15.85
CA PRO A 461 30.04 -18.82 -17.00
C PRO A 461 29.90 -17.52 -17.81
N PRO A 462 30.92 -17.12 -18.58
CA PRO A 462 30.82 -15.98 -19.50
C PRO A 462 29.63 -16.11 -20.46
N ALA A 463 29.04 -14.99 -20.86
CA ALA A 463 27.89 -14.98 -21.75
C ALA A 463 28.13 -15.74 -23.07
N ALA A 464 29.37 -15.68 -23.57
CA ALA A 464 29.78 -16.41 -24.79
C ALA A 464 29.78 -17.93 -24.65
N GLU A 465 29.73 -18.47 -23.44
CA GLU A 465 29.71 -19.91 -23.13
C GLU A 465 28.27 -20.41 -22.82
N LEU A 466 27.28 -19.53 -22.84
CA LEU A 466 25.87 -19.87 -22.58
C LEU A 466 25.18 -20.29 -23.86
N ASP A 467 25.50 -21.49 -24.36
CA ASP A 467 25.07 -21.99 -25.68
C ASP A 467 23.61 -22.40 -25.77
N THR A 468 22.93 -22.58 -24.64
CA THR A 468 21.50 -22.96 -24.55
C THR A 468 20.69 -21.98 -23.74
N PHE A 469 19.38 -21.93 -23.98
CA PHE A 469 18.47 -21.11 -23.18
C PHE A 469 18.48 -21.52 -21.72
N GLU A 470 18.59 -22.80 -21.44
CA GLU A 470 18.65 -23.37 -20.09
C GLU A 470 19.90 -22.91 -19.34
N SER A 471 21.08 -22.89 -20.00
CA SER A 471 22.32 -22.37 -19.40
C SER A 471 22.23 -20.88 -19.13
N PHE A 472 21.61 -20.10 -20.01
CA PHE A 472 21.32 -18.68 -19.80
C PHE A 472 20.34 -18.45 -18.63
N ALA A 473 19.25 -19.20 -18.56
CA ALA A 473 18.28 -19.13 -17.48
C ALA A 473 18.90 -19.49 -16.13
N ALA A 474 19.78 -20.49 -16.10
CA ALA A 474 20.55 -20.84 -14.88
C ALA A 474 21.48 -19.70 -14.46
N ALA A 475 22.14 -19.03 -15.41
CA ALA A 475 22.96 -17.86 -15.15
C ALA A 475 22.13 -16.71 -14.54
N VAL A 476 20.93 -16.41 -15.09
CA VAL A 476 20.00 -15.45 -14.54
C VAL A 476 19.64 -15.84 -13.09
N GLY A 477 19.34 -17.10 -12.84
CA GLY A 477 19.02 -17.65 -11.52
C GLY A 477 20.16 -17.44 -10.51
N ALA A 478 21.41 -17.64 -10.91
CA ALA A 478 22.57 -17.44 -10.03
C ALA A 478 22.70 -15.97 -9.57
N TYR A 479 22.55 -15.01 -10.48
CA TYR A 479 22.56 -13.59 -10.12
C TYR A 479 21.34 -13.18 -9.30
N LEU A 480 20.17 -13.76 -9.59
CA LEU A 480 18.95 -13.49 -8.83
C LEU A 480 19.06 -14.00 -7.40
N ARG A 481 19.60 -15.19 -7.19
CA ARG A 481 19.86 -15.77 -5.87
C ARG A 481 20.75 -14.86 -5.02
N GLU A 482 21.80 -14.32 -5.59
CA GLU A 482 22.67 -13.36 -4.88
C GLU A 482 21.94 -12.07 -4.56
N GLY A 483 21.12 -11.56 -5.47
CA GLY A 483 20.23 -10.41 -5.23
C GLY A 483 19.27 -10.64 -4.06
N VAL A 484 18.61 -11.81 -4.03
CA VAL A 484 17.74 -12.24 -2.92
C VAL A 484 18.50 -12.30 -1.61
N ARG A 485 19.67 -12.92 -1.60
CA ARG A 485 20.50 -13.06 -0.39
C ARG A 485 20.87 -11.70 0.21
N ARG A 486 21.34 -10.78 -0.63
CA ARG A 486 21.73 -9.42 -0.18
C ARG A 486 20.52 -8.64 0.32
N SER A 487 19.42 -8.70 -0.42
CA SER A 487 18.19 -8.04 -0.04
C SER A 487 17.65 -8.56 1.30
N TYR A 488 17.64 -9.87 1.48
CA TYR A 488 17.24 -10.50 2.73
C TYR A 488 18.08 -10.04 3.92
N GLN A 489 19.42 -10.08 3.79
CA GLN A 489 20.34 -9.64 4.85
C GLN A 489 20.09 -8.17 5.23
N ALA A 490 19.91 -7.30 4.24
CA ALA A 490 19.63 -5.90 4.50
C ALA A 490 18.28 -5.69 5.21
N ASN A 491 17.23 -6.40 4.80
CA ASN A 491 15.92 -6.30 5.44
C ASN A 491 15.92 -6.90 6.87
N LEU A 492 16.70 -7.94 7.13
CA LEU A 492 16.89 -8.44 8.50
C LEU A 492 17.51 -7.39 9.42
N LYS A 493 18.48 -6.61 8.94
CA LYS A 493 19.07 -5.51 9.73
C LYS A 493 18.01 -4.46 10.05
N VAL A 494 17.15 -4.12 9.09
CA VAL A 494 16.02 -3.18 9.31
C VAL A 494 15.00 -3.77 10.28
N LEU A 495 14.66 -5.05 10.15
CA LEU A 495 13.75 -5.73 11.08
C LEU A 495 14.33 -5.73 12.52
N ASN A 496 15.61 -6.04 12.69
CA ASN A 496 16.27 -5.98 13.99
C ASN A 496 16.23 -4.56 14.60
N ALA A 497 16.51 -3.54 13.80
CA ALA A 497 16.39 -2.15 14.25
C ALA A 497 14.93 -1.80 14.65
N THR A 498 13.94 -2.32 13.92
CA THR A 498 12.53 -2.12 14.26
C THR A 498 12.15 -2.86 15.56
N MET A 499 12.64 -4.08 15.75
CA MET A 499 12.42 -4.81 17.00
C MET A 499 12.99 -4.10 18.22
N GLU A 500 14.05 -3.33 18.07
CA GLU A 500 14.71 -2.62 19.16
C GLU A 500 14.17 -1.18 19.33
N TRP A 501 14.04 -0.42 18.24
CA TRP A 501 13.74 1.02 18.28
C TRP A 501 12.42 1.43 17.59
N GLY A 502 11.72 0.51 16.96
CA GLY A 502 10.47 0.76 16.25
C GLY A 502 9.22 0.26 16.98
N ARG A 503 9.31 -0.11 18.24
CA ARG A 503 8.20 -0.67 19.04
C ARG A 503 7.03 0.30 19.15
N THR A 504 5.80 -0.25 19.19
CA THR A 504 4.53 0.50 19.20
C THR A 504 3.54 -0.13 20.17
N PRO A 505 3.69 0.18 21.47
CA PRO A 505 2.93 -0.47 22.53
C PRO A 505 1.41 -0.20 22.46
N PHE A 506 0.96 0.94 21.97
CA PHE A 506 -0.47 1.20 21.76
C PHE A 506 -1.04 0.33 20.65
N THR A 507 -0.40 0.36 19.48
CA THR A 507 -0.81 -0.42 18.31
C THR A 507 -0.79 -1.93 18.63
N SER A 508 0.19 -2.39 19.39
CA SER A 508 0.33 -3.77 19.83
C SER A 508 -0.84 -4.25 20.69
N CYS A 509 -1.58 -3.35 21.36
CA CYS A 509 -2.79 -3.73 22.11
C CYS A 509 -3.93 -4.25 21.20
N PHE A 510 -3.85 -4.03 19.89
CA PHE A 510 -4.81 -4.49 18.88
C PHE A 510 -4.30 -5.69 18.08
N PHE A 511 -3.23 -6.34 18.54
CA PHE A 511 -2.69 -7.57 17.97
C PHE A 511 -2.82 -8.71 18.96
N ASP A 512 -3.38 -9.83 18.47
CA ASP A 512 -3.73 -11.00 19.27
C ASP A 512 -2.56 -11.52 20.11
N GLY A 513 -2.81 -11.68 21.39
CA GLY A 513 -1.86 -12.22 22.34
C GLY A 513 -0.70 -11.30 22.72
N CYS A 514 -0.58 -10.07 22.20
CA CYS A 514 0.49 -9.15 22.59
C CYS A 514 0.41 -8.74 24.06
N ILE A 515 -0.77 -8.41 24.55
CA ILE A 515 -0.99 -8.09 25.98
C ILE A 515 -0.72 -9.34 26.84
N GLU A 516 -1.24 -10.50 26.45
CA GLU A 516 -1.09 -11.77 27.18
C GLU A 516 0.38 -12.20 27.27
N ARG A 517 1.10 -12.11 26.16
CA ARG A 517 2.53 -12.43 26.13
C ARG A 517 3.40 -11.36 26.79
N GLY A 518 2.87 -10.15 26.97
CA GLY A 518 3.64 -9.00 27.45
C GLY A 518 4.72 -8.56 26.44
N ARG A 519 4.42 -8.62 25.12
CA ARG A 519 5.41 -8.35 24.06
C ARG A 519 4.82 -7.51 22.93
N ASP A 520 5.63 -6.58 22.45
CA ASP A 520 5.29 -5.74 21.29
C ASP A 520 5.15 -6.57 20.02
N MET A 521 4.25 -6.15 19.11
CA MET A 521 4.02 -6.81 17.83
C MET A 521 5.29 -6.90 16.98
N ALA A 522 6.23 -5.98 17.10
CA ALA A 522 7.51 -6.02 16.40
C ALA A 522 8.34 -7.26 16.78
N LEU A 523 8.17 -7.76 18.00
CA LEU A 523 8.82 -8.98 18.51
C LEU A 523 8.10 -10.27 18.13
N GLY A 524 6.98 -10.18 17.45
CA GLY A 524 6.21 -11.30 16.92
C GLY A 524 4.70 -11.14 17.12
N THR A 525 3.99 -11.53 16.11
CA THR A 525 2.52 -11.66 16.05
C THR A 525 2.11 -13.13 16.04
N LYS A 526 0.81 -13.41 15.93
CA LYS A 526 0.34 -14.80 15.81
C LYS A 526 0.96 -15.51 14.60
N TYR A 527 1.05 -14.78 13.47
CA TYR A 527 1.69 -15.23 12.25
C TYR A 527 2.76 -14.23 11.84
N ASN A 528 4.04 -14.63 11.89
CA ASN A 528 5.12 -13.79 11.40
C ASN A 528 5.40 -14.16 9.95
N ILE A 529 5.10 -13.24 9.02
CA ILE A 529 5.25 -13.46 7.59
C ILE A 529 6.17 -12.39 7.03
N LEU A 530 7.33 -12.80 6.52
CA LEU A 530 8.18 -11.95 5.71
C LEU A 530 7.62 -11.87 4.29
N SER A 531 7.38 -10.68 3.79
CA SER A 531 6.94 -10.47 2.41
C SER A 531 8.14 -10.32 1.49
N CYS A 532 8.34 -11.29 0.61
CA CYS A 532 9.42 -11.29 -0.36
C CYS A 532 8.89 -10.94 -1.74
N GLY A 533 9.53 -10.02 -2.44
CA GLY A 533 9.03 -9.46 -3.70
C GLY A 533 9.93 -9.72 -4.90
N GLY A 534 9.29 -9.98 -6.07
CA GLY A 534 9.96 -9.86 -7.36
C GLY A 534 9.50 -8.57 -8.05
N VAL A 535 10.40 -7.83 -8.64
CA VAL A 535 10.07 -6.60 -9.38
C VAL A 535 10.22 -6.80 -10.89
N PHE A 536 9.25 -6.27 -11.65
CA PHE A 536 9.23 -6.28 -13.12
C PHE A 536 9.02 -7.67 -13.73
N PHE A 537 8.10 -8.45 -13.14
CA PHE A 537 7.79 -9.81 -13.56
C PHE A 537 7.42 -9.91 -15.06
N ALA A 538 6.45 -9.13 -15.53
CA ALA A 538 6.00 -9.15 -16.90
C ALA A 538 7.13 -8.78 -17.89
N ASN A 539 7.95 -7.78 -17.56
CA ASN A 539 9.12 -7.46 -18.37
C ASN A 539 10.17 -8.59 -18.36
N ALA A 540 10.31 -9.34 -17.24
CA ALA A 540 11.21 -10.48 -17.20
C ALA A 540 10.73 -11.62 -18.11
N VAL A 541 9.43 -11.91 -18.11
CA VAL A 541 8.81 -12.88 -19.02
C VAL A 541 9.05 -12.47 -20.48
N ASP A 542 8.80 -11.18 -20.81
CA ASP A 542 9.03 -10.63 -22.14
C ASP A 542 10.49 -10.71 -22.58
N CYS A 543 11.43 -10.39 -21.67
CA CYS A 543 12.87 -10.45 -21.93
C CYS A 543 13.35 -11.88 -22.19
N LEU A 544 12.96 -12.82 -21.31
CA LEU A 544 13.35 -14.22 -21.47
C LEU A 544 12.71 -14.86 -22.71
N GLY A 545 11.45 -14.54 -22.99
CA GLY A 545 10.77 -14.97 -24.22
C GLY A 545 11.47 -14.45 -25.49
N ALA A 546 11.84 -13.17 -25.51
CA ALA A 546 12.54 -12.57 -26.64
C ALA A 546 13.95 -13.14 -26.84
N ILE A 547 14.71 -13.33 -25.77
CA ILE A 547 16.04 -13.96 -25.83
C ILE A 547 15.91 -15.41 -26.35
N ARG A 548 15.00 -16.19 -25.79
CA ARG A 548 14.76 -17.57 -26.25
C ARG A 548 14.48 -17.63 -27.75
N GLU A 549 13.55 -16.81 -28.22
CA GLU A 549 13.15 -16.82 -29.63
C GLU A 549 14.26 -16.26 -30.53
N VAL A 550 14.81 -15.09 -30.22
CA VAL A 550 15.73 -14.39 -31.16
C VAL A 550 17.14 -14.97 -31.13
N VAL A 551 17.66 -15.32 -29.93
CA VAL A 551 19.04 -15.82 -29.78
C VAL A 551 19.09 -17.31 -29.98
N TYR A 552 18.31 -18.09 -29.24
CA TYR A 552 18.50 -19.55 -29.22
C TYR A 552 17.72 -20.31 -30.28
N GLN A 553 16.47 -19.94 -30.58
CA GLN A 553 15.64 -20.65 -31.55
C GLN A 553 15.92 -20.18 -32.99
N ARG A 554 15.87 -18.87 -33.24
CA ARG A 554 16.09 -18.30 -34.58
C ARG A 554 17.55 -18.04 -34.90
N LYS A 555 18.44 -18.03 -33.90
CA LYS A 555 19.87 -17.68 -34.02
C LYS A 555 20.08 -16.40 -34.83
N ALA A 556 19.22 -15.40 -34.60
CA ALA A 556 19.17 -14.14 -35.34
C ALA A 556 20.03 -13.04 -34.71
N ALA A 557 20.63 -13.30 -33.55
CA ALA A 557 21.64 -12.50 -32.83
C ALA A 557 22.28 -13.36 -31.74
N THR A 558 23.46 -12.93 -31.23
CA THR A 558 24.10 -13.51 -30.05
C THR A 558 23.66 -12.76 -28.77
N LEU A 559 23.94 -13.33 -27.57
CA LEU A 559 23.71 -12.64 -26.31
C LEU A 559 24.48 -11.33 -26.21
N GLU A 560 25.73 -11.33 -26.69
CA GLU A 560 26.61 -10.14 -26.70
C GLU A 560 26.07 -9.06 -27.63
N GLU A 561 25.52 -9.42 -28.81
CA GLU A 561 24.88 -8.46 -29.71
C GLU A 561 23.64 -7.84 -29.05
N VAL A 562 22.82 -8.64 -28.37
CA VAL A 562 21.66 -8.12 -27.61
C VAL A 562 22.12 -7.23 -26.48
N ALA A 563 23.17 -7.61 -25.73
CA ALA A 563 23.73 -6.80 -24.65
C ALA A 563 24.29 -5.46 -25.16
N ALA A 564 25.02 -5.49 -26.28
CA ALA A 564 25.55 -4.28 -26.94
C ALA A 564 24.45 -3.36 -27.44
N ALA A 565 23.38 -3.92 -28.03
CA ALA A 565 22.22 -3.17 -28.48
C ALA A 565 21.48 -2.50 -27.31
N CYS A 566 21.25 -3.21 -26.20
CA CYS A 566 20.68 -2.65 -24.99
C CYS A 566 21.54 -1.53 -24.39
N LYS A 567 22.87 -1.72 -24.34
CA LYS A 567 23.82 -0.71 -23.85
C LYS A 567 23.78 0.55 -24.70
N ALA A 568 23.63 0.41 -26.03
CA ALA A 568 23.51 1.51 -26.98
C ALA A 568 22.09 2.11 -27.04
N ASN A 569 21.15 1.67 -26.18
CA ASN A 569 19.74 2.02 -26.27
C ASN A 569 19.15 1.79 -27.67
N PHE A 570 19.59 0.71 -28.32
CA PHE A 570 19.26 0.27 -29.68
C PHE A 570 19.66 1.23 -30.80
N GLN A 571 20.45 2.27 -30.54
CA GLN A 571 20.98 3.15 -31.58
C GLN A 571 21.91 2.34 -32.49
N GLY A 572 21.62 2.32 -33.79
CA GLY A 572 22.32 1.48 -34.76
C GLY A 572 21.96 -0.01 -34.73
N HIS A 573 21.00 -0.39 -33.91
CA HIS A 573 20.49 -1.78 -33.77
C HIS A 573 18.97 -1.90 -34.00
N GLU A 574 18.38 -1.02 -34.79
CA GLU A 574 16.92 -0.89 -34.96
C GLU A 574 16.30 -2.19 -35.52
N ARG A 575 17.02 -2.90 -36.42
CA ARG A 575 16.59 -4.19 -36.97
C ARG A 575 16.52 -5.29 -35.89
N LEU A 576 17.51 -5.32 -35.00
CA LEU A 576 17.50 -6.25 -33.86
C LEU A 576 16.37 -5.90 -32.87
N ARG A 577 16.20 -4.61 -32.57
CA ARG A 577 15.08 -4.16 -31.77
C ARG A 577 13.73 -4.59 -32.32
N ALA A 578 13.52 -4.44 -33.61
CA ALA A 578 12.28 -4.87 -34.27
C ALA A 578 12.03 -6.38 -34.09
N LYS A 579 13.05 -7.23 -34.17
CA LYS A 579 12.94 -8.67 -33.90
C LYS A 579 12.56 -8.96 -32.46
N LEU A 580 13.17 -8.27 -31.49
CA LEU A 580 12.89 -8.40 -30.04
C LEU A 580 11.47 -7.92 -29.67
N LEU A 581 11.00 -6.84 -30.31
CA LEU A 581 9.62 -6.36 -30.15
C LEU A 581 8.57 -7.31 -30.76
N ALA A 582 8.92 -8.03 -31.82
CA ALA A 582 8.03 -8.99 -32.48
C ALA A 582 7.93 -10.34 -31.74
N ALA A 583 8.85 -10.62 -30.81
CA ALA A 583 8.80 -11.84 -29.99
C ALA A 583 7.53 -11.84 -29.10
N PRO A 584 7.10 -13.03 -28.62
CA PRO A 584 5.93 -13.14 -27.73
C PRO A 584 6.00 -12.18 -26.56
N LYS A 585 4.84 -11.62 -26.18
CA LYS A 585 4.72 -10.69 -25.05
C LYS A 585 3.64 -11.16 -24.09
N HIS A 586 3.94 -11.07 -22.80
CA HIS A 586 2.99 -11.33 -21.73
C HIS A 586 1.72 -10.48 -21.88
N GLY A 587 0.57 -11.06 -21.55
CA GLY A 587 -0.73 -10.39 -21.69
C GLY A 587 -1.44 -10.69 -23.03
N ASN A 588 -0.93 -11.59 -23.87
CA ASN A 588 -1.56 -11.98 -25.13
C ASN A 588 -2.03 -13.44 -25.17
N ASP A 589 -2.01 -14.15 -24.05
CA ASP A 589 -2.36 -15.56 -23.93
C ASP A 589 -1.54 -16.48 -24.88
N ASP A 590 -0.30 -16.10 -25.16
CA ASP A 590 0.57 -16.83 -26.05
C ASP A 590 1.16 -18.06 -25.34
N PRO A 591 0.85 -19.29 -25.81
CA PRO A 591 1.29 -20.50 -25.12
C PRO A 591 2.82 -20.70 -25.15
N ARG A 592 3.54 -19.98 -26.05
CA ARG A 592 5.00 -19.98 -26.06
C ARG A 592 5.63 -19.36 -24.79
N LEU A 593 4.85 -18.67 -23.95
CA LEU A 593 5.33 -18.07 -22.72
C LEU A 593 4.93 -18.85 -21.47
N ASP A 594 4.13 -19.89 -21.55
CA ASP A 594 3.59 -20.59 -20.38
C ASP A 594 4.71 -21.15 -19.49
N ASP A 595 5.67 -21.82 -20.07
CA ASP A 595 6.87 -22.34 -19.38
C ASP A 595 7.83 -21.24 -18.93
N ILE A 596 7.87 -20.09 -19.62
CA ILE A 596 8.65 -18.91 -19.19
C ILE A 596 8.02 -18.28 -17.94
N ILE A 597 6.71 -18.19 -17.87
CA ILE A 597 5.98 -17.71 -16.68
C ILE A 597 6.36 -18.56 -15.47
N GLU A 598 6.24 -19.88 -15.59
CA GLU A 598 6.62 -20.82 -14.54
C GLU A 598 8.12 -20.73 -14.19
N LEU A 599 8.99 -20.58 -15.17
CA LEU A 599 10.42 -20.39 -14.97
C LEU A 599 10.72 -19.12 -14.15
N VAL A 600 10.11 -17.99 -14.49
CA VAL A 600 10.34 -16.72 -13.77
C VAL A 600 9.84 -16.81 -12.33
N GLU A 601 8.70 -17.44 -12.07
CA GLU A 601 8.23 -17.72 -10.71
C GLU A 601 9.24 -18.58 -9.95
N ARG A 602 9.68 -19.70 -10.54
CA ARG A 602 10.62 -20.64 -9.94
C ARG A 602 11.98 -20.00 -9.63
N LEU A 603 12.54 -19.24 -10.55
CA LEU A 603 13.82 -18.53 -10.38
C LEU A 603 13.82 -17.63 -9.12
N ARG A 604 12.67 -17.06 -8.74
CA ARG A 604 12.50 -16.28 -7.52
C ARG A 604 12.20 -17.16 -6.30
N ASP A 605 11.26 -18.07 -6.45
CA ASP A 605 10.68 -18.82 -5.31
C ASP A 605 11.68 -19.78 -4.68
N GLU A 606 12.50 -20.45 -5.48
CA GLU A 606 13.51 -21.37 -4.98
C GLU A 606 14.55 -20.69 -4.06
N PRO A 607 15.25 -19.62 -4.48
CA PRO A 607 16.19 -18.96 -3.58
C PRO A 607 15.50 -18.30 -2.38
N MET A 608 14.31 -17.72 -2.54
CA MET A 608 13.58 -17.14 -1.41
C MET A 608 13.20 -18.22 -0.39
N LYS A 609 12.69 -19.36 -0.85
CA LYS A 609 12.35 -20.50 0.00
C LYS A 609 13.55 -21.09 0.74
N GLU A 610 14.72 -21.07 0.13
CA GLU A 610 15.95 -21.59 0.72
C GLU A 610 16.58 -20.59 1.69
N ILE A 611 16.64 -19.31 1.34
CA ILE A 611 17.42 -18.29 2.04
C ILE A 611 16.59 -17.57 3.12
N CYS A 612 15.34 -17.22 2.81
CA CYS A 612 14.53 -16.34 3.66
C CYS A 612 13.90 -17.13 4.82
N ARG A 613 14.17 -16.68 6.04
CA ARG A 613 13.58 -17.19 7.27
C ARG A 613 13.25 -16.05 8.20
N ASP A 614 12.09 -16.08 8.82
CA ASP A 614 11.77 -15.09 9.83
C ASP A 614 12.60 -15.33 11.10
N PRO A 615 13.35 -14.35 11.61
CA PRO A 615 14.18 -14.55 12.80
C PRO A 615 13.36 -14.74 14.08
N ARG A 616 12.05 -14.44 14.05
CA ARG A 616 11.17 -14.52 15.22
C ARG A 616 10.59 -15.92 15.45
N ASP A 617 10.32 -16.69 14.39
CA ASP A 617 9.76 -18.05 14.46
C ASP A 617 10.31 -19.03 13.42
N GLY A 618 11.18 -18.57 12.55
CA GLY A 618 11.98 -19.42 11.68
C GLY A 618 11.35 -19.87 10.35
N ALA A 619 10.10 -19.59 10.06
CA ALA A 619 9.47 -20.43 9.03
C ALA A 619 8.89 -19.75 7.80
N ARG A 620 8.25 -18.60 7.89
CA ARG A 620 7.28 -18.21 6.88
C ARG A 620 7.72 -17.01 6.05
N PHE A 621 7.51 -17.08 4.74
CA PHE A 621 7.60 -15.95 3.85
C PHE A 621 6.46 -16.03 2.83
N GLY A 622 5.94 -14.87 2.43
CA GLY A 622 4.95 -14.76 1.37
C GLY A 622 5.51 -13.90 0.24
N ASN A 623 5.24 -14.31 -1.00
CA ASN A 623 5.68 -13.56 -2.15
C ASN A 623 4.66 -12.47 -2.53
N THR A 624 5.17 -11.31 -2.89
CA THR A 624 4.37 -10.19 -3.38
C THR A 624 5.02 -9.53 -4.60
N HIS A 625 4.25 -8.74 -5.31
CA HIS A 625 4.77 -7.86 -6.34
C HIS A 625 4.24 -6.45 -6.15
N ILE A 626 5.08 -5.57 -5.63
CA ILE A 626 4.73 -4.19 -5.33
C ILE A 626 5.35 -3.25 -6.36
N THR A 627 4.52 -2.38 -6.94
CA THR A 627 4.98 -1.30 -7.81
C THR A 627 4.35 0.03 -7.40
N LYS A 628 4.77 0.57 -6.28
CA LYS A 628 4.35 1.91 -5.84
C LYS A 628 4.94 2.97 -6.76
N GLY A 629 4.18 3.41 -7.76
CA GLY A 629 4.68 4.37 -8.77
C GLY A 629 5.90 3.89 -9.55
N GLY A 630 6.33 2.63 -9.30
CA GLY A 630 7.60 2.08 -9.72
C GLY A 630 7.72 1.85 -11.21
N ALA A 631 6.62 1.65 -11.92
CA ALA A 631 6.67 1.48 -13.37
C ALA A 631 7.35 2.68 -14.06
N VAL A 632 6.98 3.90 -13.71
CA VAL A 632 7.58 5.13 -14.27
C VAL A 632 8.91 5.47 -13.57
N LEU A 633 8.93 5.51 -12.24
CA LEU A 633 10.11 5.95 -11.48
C LEU A 633 11.30 4.99 -11.67
N GLU A 634 11.06 3.69 -11.61
CA GLU A 634 12.11 2.69 -11.86
C GLU A 634 12.46 2.61 -13.36
N GLY A 635 11.50 2.88 -14.24
CA GLY A 635 11.74 3.02 -15.66
C GLY A 635 12.75 4.11 -15.97
N ARG A 636 12.69 5.26 -15.28
CA ARG A 636 13.64 6.39 -15.42
C ARG A 636 15.10 6.04 -15.08
N VAL A 637 15.32 4.95 -14.39
CA VAL A 637 16.66 4.52 -13.96
C VAL A 637 17.07 3.16 -14.55
N THR A 638 16.17 2.51 -15.29
CA THR A 638 16.43 1.20 -15.91
C THR A 638 16.92 1.36 -17.34
N PRO A 639 18.08 0.78 -17.71
CA PRO A 639 18.56 0.74 -19.08
C PRO A 639 17.60 0.06 -20.03
N ALA A 640 17.85 0.11 -21.32
CA ALA A 640 17.12 -0.67 -22.32
C ALA A 640 17.17 -2.17 -21.99
N THR A 641 16.10 -2.89 -22.33
CA THR A 641 15.92 -4.29 -21.98
C THR A 641 15.73 -5.19 -23.21
N PRO A 642 16.04 -6.50 -23.11
CA PRO A 642 16.03 -7.42 -24.23
C PRO A 642 14.66 -7.68 -24.88
N ASP A 643 13.57 -7.22 -24.26
CA ASP A 643 12.22 -7.23 -24.84
C ASP A 643 12.01 -6.13 -25.91
N GLY A 644 13.03 -5.29 -26.16
CA GLY A 644 13.01 -4.17 -27.09
C GLY A 644 12.61 -2.82 -26.46
N ARG A 645 12.38 -2.76 -25.14
CA ARG A 645 12.07 -1.53 -24.39
C ARG A 645 13.28 -0.58 -24.39
N LEU A 646 13.03 0.69 -24.68
CA LEU A 646 14.07 1.72 -24.61
C LEU A 646 14.41 2.08 -23.16
N ALA A 647 15.63 2.54 -22.93
CA ALA A 647 16.03 3.10 -21.65
C ALA A 647 15.12 4.27 -21.26
N TRP A 648 14.87 4.41 -19.97
CA TRP A 648 14.12 5.54 -19.34
C TRP A 648 12.61 5.57 -19.68
N THR A 649 12.09 4.57 -20.37
CA THR A 649 10.65 4.38 -20.55
C THR A 649 10.05 3.57 -19.40
N SER A 650 8.74 3.65 -19.23
CA SER A 650 8.02 2.92 -18.18
C SER A 650 8.23 1.42 -18.27
N LEU A 651 8.21 0.76 -17.13
CA LEU A 651 8.17 -0.70 -16.99
C LEU A 651 6.72 -1.18 -16.85
N ALA A 652 6.51 -2.49 -16.85
CA ALA A 652 5.20 -3.07 -16.58
C ALA A 652 4.75 -2.79 -15.14
N SER A 653 3.45 -2.59 -14.96
CA SER A 653 2.83 -2.42 -13.64
C SER A 653 2.50 -3.79 -13.06
N SER A 654 3.28 -4.25 -12.09
CA SER A 654 3.12 -5.54 -11.41
C SER A 654 3.13 -6.73 -12.39
N VAL A 655 2.10 -7.58 -12.37
CA VAL A 655 1.99 -8.75 -13.23
C VAL A 655 1.16 -8.51 -14.51
N ALA A 656 0.63 -7.30 -14.69
CA ALA A 656 -0.06 -6.92 -15.93
C ALA A 656 0.94 -6.76 -17.08
N ALA A 657 0.45 -6.81 -18.32
CA ALA A 657 1.26 -6.57 -19.50
C ALA A 657 1.96 -5.21 -19.44
N ALA A 658 3.13 -5.09 -20.07
CA ALA A 658 3.76 -3.80 -20.30
C ALA A 658 2.87 -2.94 -21.21
N ALA A 659 2.81 -1.62 -20.94
CA ALA A 659 1.96 -0.70 -21.69
C ALA A 659 2.22 -0.79 -23.19
N GLY A 660 1.16 -1.00 -24.00
CA GLY A 660 1.22 -1.17 -25.46
C GLY A 660 1.67 -2.56 -25.95
N CYS A 661 1.91 -3.52 -25.05
CA CYS A 661 2.24 -4.90 -25.41
C CYS A 661 1.01 -5.82 -25.52
N GLU A 662 -0.10 -5.47 -24.88
CA GLU A 662 -1.37 -6.18 -24.95
C GLU A 662 -2.07 -5.92 -26.29
N ARG A 663 -2.23 -6.97 -27.14
CA ARG A 663 -2.76 -6.84 -28.50
C ARG A 663 -3.97 -7.74 -28.76
N SER A 664 -4.21 -8.72 -27.88
CA SER A 664 -5.21 -9.77 -28.06
C SER A 664 -6.48 -9.56 -27.23
N GLY A 665 -6.66 -8.35 -26.70
CA GLY A 665 -7.86 -7.96 -25.94
C GLY A 665 -7.81 -8.33 -24.45
N PRO A 666 -8.82 -7.89 -23.68
CA PRO A 666 -8.80 -8.00 -22.22
C PRO A 666 -8.82 -9.44 -21.70
N THR A 667 -9.53 -10.33 -22.39
CA THR A 667 -9.59 -11.76 -22.01
C THR A 667 -8.21 -12.42 -22.09
N ALA A 668 -7.41 -12.10 -23.12
CA ALA A 668 -6.06 -12.63 -23.25
C ALA A 668 -5.12 -12.12 -22.16
N VAL A 669 -5.28 -10.85 -21.73
CA VAL A 669 -4.54 -10.31 -20.60
C VAL A 669 -4.86 -11.11 -19.33
N LEU A 670 -6.14 -11.33 -19.05
CA LEU A 670 -6.59 -12.04 -17.86
C LEU A 670 -6.20 -13.53 -17.89
N ASN A 671 -6.30 -14.18 -19.02
CA ASN A 671 -5.83 -15.57 -19.20
C ASN A 671 -4.32 -15.67 -18.92
N SER A 672 -3.52 -14.74 -19.43
CA SER A 672 -2.07 -14.70 -19.18
C SER A 672 -1.77 -14.57 -17.67
N VAL A 673 -2.54 -13.77 -16.93
CA VAL A 673 -2.41 -13.64 -15.48
C VAL A 673 -2.87 -14.90 -14.75
N CYS A 674 -3.91 -15.58 -15.23
CA CYS A 674 -4.40 -16.82 -14.61
C CYS A 674 -3.40 -18.00 -14.74
N LYS A 675 -2.37 -17.90 -15.61
CA LYS A 675 -1.27 -18.87 -15.70
C LYS A 675 -0.28 -18.76 -14.52
N LEU A 676 -0.30 -17.64 -13.77
CA LEU A 676 0.48 -17.48 -12.56
C LEU A 676 -0.09 -18.38 -11.45
N ASN A 677 0.80 -19.00 -10.68
CA ASN A 677 0.36 -19.76 -9.51
C ASN A 677 0.18 -18.82 -8.30
N ALA A 678 -0.95 -18.13 -8.27
CA ALA A 678 -1.20 -17.07 -7.29
C ALA A 678 -1.13 -17.58 -5.83
N ALA A 679 -1.67 -18.75 -5.54
CA ALA A 679 -1.65 -19.33 -4.18
C ALA A 679 -0.25 -19.77 -3.73
N ARG A 680 0.60 -20.24 -4.65
CA ARG A 680 1.95 -20.73 -4.34
C ARG A 680 3.01 -19.63 -4.40
N SER A 681 2.91 -18.75 -5.39
CA SER A 681 3.98 -17.82 -5.76
C SER A 681 3.67 -16.36 -5.43
N TRP A 682 2.44 -16.03 -4.98
CA TRP A 682 2.02 -14.65 -4.77
C TRP A 682 1.14 -14.46 -3.51
N GLN A 683 1.50 -15.12 -2.41
CA GLN A 683 0.70 -15.19 -1.19
C GLN A 683 0.45 -13.83 -0.54
N SER A 684 1.36 -12.87 -0.71
CA SER A 684 1.23 -11.51 -0.16
C SER A 684 0.71 -10.48 -1.18
N GLY A 685 0.25 -10.92 -2.35
CA GLY A 685 -0.50 -10.12 -3.32
C GLY A 685 0.28 -9.68 -4.56
N TYR A 686 -0.48 -9.43 -5.64
CA TYR A 686 -0.03 -8.77 -6.85
C TYR A 686 -1.09 -7.78 -7.34
N GLN A 687 -0.79 -7.03 -8.40
CA GLN A 687 -1.72 -6.08 -9.03
C GLN A 687 -1.98 -6.44 -10.49
N VAL A 688 -3.26 -6.32 -10.88
CA VAL A 688 -3.66 -6.35 -12.29
C VAL A 688 -4.42 -5.07 -12.60
N ASN A 689 -3.81 -4.21 -13.39
CA ASN A 689 -4.45 -3.00 -13.90
C ASN A 689 -4.97 -3.25 -15.31
N ILE A 690 -6.25 -2.98 -15.53
CA ILE A 690 -6.87 -3.03 -16.84
C ILE A 690 -7.65 -1.74 -17.09
N ARG A 691 -7.66 -1.26 -18.32
CA ARG A 691 -8.42 -0.08 -18.70
C ARG A 691 -9.51 -0.43 -19.70
N PHE A 692 -10.72 -0.01 -19.40
CA PHE A 692 -11.86 -0.10 -20.31
C PHE A 692 -12.32 1.30 -20.74
N GLN A 693 -12.92 1.37 -21.92
CA GLN A 693 -13.75 2.52 -22.28
C GLN A 693 -14.91 2.62 -21.26
N ASN A 694 -15.29 3.82 -20.90
CA ASN A 694 -16.30 4.02 -19.88
C ASN A 694 -17.65 3.35 -20.23
N THR A 695 -18.03 3.31 -21.51
CA THR A 695 -19.23 2.65 -22.03
C THR A 695 -19.30 1.17 -21.67
N MET A 696 -18.16 0.48 -21.51
CA MET A 696 -18.12 -0.92 -21.09
C MET A 696 -18.67 -1.17 -19.69
N LEU A 697 -18.70 -0.14 -18.84
CA LEU A 697 -19.19 -0.24 -17.46
C LEU A 697 -20.44 0.62 -17.21
N SER A 698 -20.63 1.73 -17.92
CA SER A 698 -21.79 2.60 -17.77
C SER A 698 -23.04 2.01 -18.42
N GLU A 699 -22.92 1.27 -19.51
CA GLU A 699 -24.01 0.60 -20.20
C GLU A 699 -24.29 -0.79 -19.60
N LYS A 700 -25.55 -1.06 -19.26
CA LYS A 700 -25.95 -2.27 -18.53
C LYS A 700 -25.55 -3.57 -19.23
N GLU A 701 -25.73 -3.65 -20.55
CA GLU A 701 -25.42 -4.85 -21.35
C GLU A 701 -23.91 -5.11 -21.40
N ASN A 702 -23.11 -4.08 -21.64
CA ASN A 702 -21.66 -4.18 -21.67
C ASN A 702 -21.09 -4.50 -20.27
N ARG A 703 -21.64 -3.85 -19.23
CA ARG A 703 -21.28 -4.14 -17.84
C ARG A 703 -21.55 -5.60 -17.45
N ALA A 704 -22.63 -6.19 -17.96
CA ALA A 704 -22.91 -7.62 -17.74
C ALA A 704 -21.81 -8.51 -18.35
N LYS A 705 -21.26 -8.15 -19.53
CA LYS A 705 -20.13 -8.87 -20.14
C LYS A 705 -18.85 -8.75 -19.29
N VAL A 706 -18.55 -7.54 -18.81
CA VAL A 706 -17.39 -7.32 -17.91
C VAL A 706 -17.57 -8.09 -16.62
N ARG A 707 -18.78 -8.10 -16.01
CA ARG A 707 -19.07 -8.90 -14.84
C ARG A 707 -18.87 -10.40 -15.05
N ALA A 708 -19.33 -10.93 -16.19
CA ALA A 708 -19.12 -12.33 -16.55
C ALA A 708 -17.63 -12.66 -16.72
N MET A 709 -16.88 -11.78 -17.39
CA MET A 709 -15.42 -11.91 -17.57
C MET A 709 -14.69 -11.92 -16.22
N LEU A 710 -15.05 -11.04 -15.27
CA LEU A 710 -14.47 -11.01 -13.93
C LEU A 710 -14.77 -12.30 -13.15
N ASN A 711 -16.02 -12.80 -13.23
CA ASN A 711 -16.37 -14.06 -12.59
C ASN A 711 -15.55 -15.23 -13.17
N VAL A 712 -15.31 -15.26 -14.47
CA VAL A 712 -14.45 -16.28 -15.11
C VAL A 712 -13.01 -16.12 -14.64
N TYR A 713 -12.46 -14.90 -14.69
CA TYR A 713 -11.10 -14.58 -14.25
C TYR A 713 -10.81 -15.05 -12.82
N PHE A 714 -11.66 -14.65 -11.86
CA PHE A 714 -11.49 -15.04 -10.46
C PHE A 714 -11.71 -16.55 -10.25
N ASN A 715 -12.61 -17.16 -10.99
CA ASN A 715 -12.82 -18.62 -10.98
C ASN A 715 -11.64 -19.40 -11.56
N GLN A 716 -10.89 -18.83 -12.48
CA GLN A 716 -9.69 -19.44 -13.08
C GLN A 716 -8.41 -19.23 -12.25
N GLY A 717 -8.47 -18.50 -11.12
CA GLY A 717 -7.31 -18.31 -10.24
C GLY A 717 -6.78 -16.89 -10.21
N GLY A 718 -7.46 -15.93 -10.81
CA GLY A 718 -7.17 -14.52 -10.66
C GLY A 718 -7.27 -14.10 -9.19
N GLN A 719 -6.29 -13.34 -8.71
CA GLN A 719 -6.22 -12.94 -7.30
C GLN A 719 -6.76 -11.53 -7.05
N GLN A 720 -6.46 -10.58 -7.95
CA GLN A 720 -6.74 -9.16 -7.75
C GLN A 720 -7.10 -8.49 -9.07
N MET A 721 -7.96 -7.46 -9.02
CA MET A 721 -8.35 -6.67 -10.19
C MET A 721 -8.50 -5.19 -9.85
N GLN A 722 -7.93 -4.33 -10.70
CA GLN A 722 -8.06 -2.88 -10.68
C GLN A 722 -8.50 -2.40 -12.07
N ILE A 723 -9.63 -1.70 -12.12
CA ILE A 723 -10.20 -1.22 -13.38
C ILE A 723 -10.12 0.31 -13.43
N ASN A 724 -9.58 0.85 -14.54
CA ASN A 724 -9.79 2.24 -14.93
C ASN A 724 -10.88 2.30 -16.02
N ALA A 725 -12.02 2.89 -15.73
CA ALA A 725 -13.12 3.08 -16.68
C ALA A 725 -13.08 4.49 -17.27
N ILE A 726 -12.15 4.72 -18.21
CA ILE A 726 -11.86 6.06 -18.69
C ILE A 726 -11.39 6.07 -20.16
N ASP A 727 -11.90 7.00 -20.93
CA ASP A 727 -11.59 7.15 -22.33
C ASP A 727 -10.30 7.95 -22.56
N THR A 728 -9.58 7.62 -23.63
CA THR A 728 -8.33 8.32 -24.01
C THR A 728 -8.58 9.80 -24.27
N GLU A 729 -9.71 10.11 -24.93
CA GLU A 729 -10.13 11.48 -25.24
C GLU A 729 -10.31 12.31 -23.98
N MET A 730 -10.90 11.74 -22.92
CA MET A 730 -11.08 12.40 -21.62
C MET A 730 -9.72 12.70 -20.96
N LEU A 731 -8.79 11.76 -20.97
CA LEU A 731 -7.44 11.96 -20.44
C LEU A 731 -6.69 13.06 -21.21
N ARG A 732 -6.78 13.08 -22.54
CA ARG A 732 -6.20 14.12 -23.39
C ARG A 732 -6.86 15.49 -23.16
N ALA A 733 -8.17 15.53 -22.95
CA ALA A 733 -8.88 16.74 -22.61
C ALA A 733 -8.47 17.29 -21.22
N ALA A 734 -8.24 16.39 -20.26
CA ALA A 734 -7.75 16.75 -18.93
C ALA A 734 -6.32 17.34 -18.95
N GLN A 735 -5.45 16.84 -19.84
CA GLN A 735 -4.14 17.46 -20.06
C GLN A 735 -4.24 18.88 -20.62
N LYS A 736 -5.17 19.11 -21.56
CA LYS A 736 -5.36 20.43 -22.21
C LYS A 736 -6.04 21.44 -21.30
N ASN A 737 -6.99 21.00 -20.46
CA ASN A 737 -7.75 21.83 -19.55
C ASN A 737 -7.83 21.24 -18.14
N PRO A 738 -6.73 21.24 -17.37
CA PRO A 738 -6.70 20.63 -16.03
C PRO A 738 -7.77 21.16 -15.07
N ALA A 739 -8.14 22.43 -15.21
CA ALA A 739 -9.11 23.07 -14.33
C ALA A 739 -10.52 22.44 -14.40
N ALA A 740 -10.92 21.94 -15.57
CA ALA A 740 -12.22 21.28 -15.78
C ALA A 740 -12.25 19.82 -15.28
N TYR A 741 -11.09 19.22 -15.00
CA TYR A 741 -10.96 17.81 -14.66
C TYR A 741 -10.29 17.57 -13.29
N ARG A 742 -10.45 18.52 -12.35
CA ARG A 742 -9.79 18.47 -11.04
C ARG A 742 -10.16 17.23 -10.20
N ASP A 743 -11.37 16.73 -10.38
CA ASP A 743 -11.92 15.58 -9.65
C ASP A 743 -11.76 14.26 -10.42
N LEU A 744 -11.02 14.26 -11.54
CA LEU A 744 -10.76 13.05 -12.31
C LEU A 744 -9.73 12.19 -11.60
N VAL A 745 -10.18 11.14 -10.94
CA VAL A 745 -9.32 10.17 -10.25
C VAL A 745 -8.91 9.07 -11.20
N VAL A 746 -7.65 8.65 -11.14
CA VAL A 746 -7.13 7.51 -11.91
C VAL A 746 -6.36 6.56 -11.00
N ARG A 747 -6.45 5.27 -11.28
CA ARG A 747 -5.59 4.28 -10.66
C ARG A 747 -4.25 4.22 -11.38
N VAL A 748 -3.20 4.63 -10.69
CA VAL A 748 -1.84 4.64 -11.27
C VAL A 748 -1.21 3.24 -11.21
N ALA A 749 -1.02 2.76 -9.99
CA ALA A 749 -0.50 1.42 -9.72
C ALA A 749 -1.01 0.96 -8.34
N GLY A 750 -0.17 0.98 -7.31
CA GLY A 750 -0.55 0.74 -5.92
C GLY A 750 -1.26 1.92 -5.23
N PHE A 751 -1.51 3.02 -5.92
CA PHE A 751 -2.21 4.20 -5.42
C PHE A 751 -3.10 4.81 -6.51
N SER A 752 -4.04 5.64 -6.09
CA SER A 752 -4.85 6.47 -6.98
C SER A 752 -4.51 7.93 -6.77
N GLU A 753 -4.71 8.75 -7.79
CA GLU A 753 -4.46 10.20 -7.72
C GLU A 753 -5.38 10.94 -8.67
N TYR A 754 -5.57 12.23 -8.44
CA TYR A 754 -6.16 13.09 -9.45
C TYR A 754 -5.23 13.17 -10.65
N PHE A 755 -5.75 12.84 -11.82
CA PHE A 755 -4.96 12.78 -13.06
C PHE A 755 -4.16 14.08 -13.32
N VAL A 756 -4.76 15.21 -13.02
CA VAL A 756 -4.13 16.53 -13.22
C VAL A 756 -2.96 16.81 -12.28
N ASN A 757 -2.82 16.09 -11.18
CA ASN A 757 -1.72 16.23 -10.24
C ASN A 757 -0.51 15.35 -10.60
N LEU A 758 -0.68 14.41 -11.54
CA LEU A 758 0.38 13.51 -11.97
C LEU A 758 1.41 14.24 -12.85
N THR A 759 2.66 13.75 -12.82
CA THR A 759 3.66 14.27 -13.75
C THR A 759 3.30 13.93 -15.20
N PRO A 760 3.74 14.73 -16.19
CA PRO A 760 3.45 14.46 -17.60
C PRO A 760 3.77 13.03 -18.04
N GLU A 761 4.87 12.46 -17.54
CA GLU A 761 5.27 11.10 -17.89
C GLU A 761 4.34 10.04 -17.28
N MET A 762 3.82 10.27 -16.06
CA MET A 762 2.82 9.39 -15.47
C MET A 762 1.48 9.49 -16.20
N GLN A 763 1.10 10.69 -16.62
CA GLN A 763 -0.10 10.91 -17.45
C GLN A 763 0.02 10.16 -18.78
N GLU A 764 1.16 10.29 -19.47
CA GLU A 764 1.41 9.57 -20.73
C GLU A 764 1.43 8.05 -20.55
N GLU A 765 2.00 7.54 -19.45
CA GLU A 765 1.97 6.11 -19.15
C GLU A 765 0.54 5.59 -19.02
N ILE A 766 -0.34 6.31 -18.32
CA ILE A 766 -1.75 5.91 -18.16
C ILE A 766 -2.48 5.99 -19.50
N ILE A 767 -2.20 7.00 -20.30
CA ILE A 767 -2.79 7.16 -21.64
C ILE A 767 -2.33 6.03 -22.57
N ALA A 768 -1.06 5.60 -22.45
CA ALA A 768 -0.49 4.55 -23.29
C ALA A 768 -1.01 3.14 -22.95
N ARG A 769 -1.68 2.94 -21.81
CA ARG A 769 -2.34 1.65 -21.50
C ARG A 769 -3.45 1.40 -22.51
N MET A 770 -3.55 0.15 -22.99
CA MET A 770 -4.61 -0.23 -23.93
C MET A 770 -5.99 0.05 -23.32
N SER A 771 -6.86 0.67 -24.09
CA SER A 771 -8.27 0.89 -23.74
C SER A 771 -9.14 -0.15 -24.43
N HIS A 772 -9.71 -1.06 -23.67
CA HIS A 772 -10.55 -2.12 -24.20
C HIS A 772 -11.99 -1.63 -24.39
N SER A 773 -12.59 -2.00 -25.55
CA SER A 773 -13.98 -1.69 -25.92
C SER A 773 -14.84 -2.95 -26.00
#